data_468e87d4b9414e98f47498f261809597
#
_entry.id   468e87d4b9414e98f47498f261809597
#
_cell.length_a   1.000
_cell.length_b   1.000
_cell.length_c   1.000
_cell.angle_alpha   90.00
_cell.angle_beta   90.00
_cell.angle_gamma   90.00
#
_symmetry.space_group_name_H-M   'P 1'
#
loop_
_entity.id
_entity.type
_entity.pdbx_description
1 polymer ?
#
loop_
_entity_poly.entity_id
_entity_poly.type
_entity_poly.pdbx_seq_one_letter_code
_entity_poly.pdbx_strand_id
1 'polypeptide(L)'
;LTALLVGLLGVKHDTEDGRWERGDGWLDFDDDGRRITGNAEKVELDLTVAEAGECRAVDDFPGYHVSEVPRAEIERTVCRGVRRALEIALPGPELTSPAAAPREVPHGKLEWAEGLRVVTLHGTPEEIGKAHGELLAVEANRCVDSVLHVVGMVETIRGGTWFRKKLDDAAARLTPHIPKRHLRETEALAASLQLDPALVAVVNVFPELFHCSGFAVSGTATTDGTLYHGRVLDYMTEIGLQDAAAAFVVAPEGQIPFVTIGYAGFIGSVSGMNARGISLGEMGGRGEGQWDGVPMATLMRRAMEECTTLDEVMALWSDSPRTCEYYYVFADGKTRQSVGVAATPERIEFVKPGEGHELLGTGIPDSVVLSAGDRLLCLRERVKEQFGKIDEEAALHLMDRPVAMKSNLHNVLFVPEKLILHVAHASHTKPAAECPAVRLDLNTLLEKVPGGGAAAVPKADGQKAAAVPGAVLRASDSLAAGEEANEDARTCLDGLCWAPATFDVAIEKAEGNNGDLRVRFPSPLAAGPDCNHAVWMEWYQARDADGQVCRGPACVVVHESGSGMTVGRIIARGLSAHGVHALMVQMPYYGARRPKEGKAGAEMLVPAVRQAVADVRRARDAAAVLPLVDASRIAVQGTSLGGFVTATVAGLDEGYDKVFILLAGGDLVGVLEKGKKDAEKVREKLAESGMTENQIKETLHAIEPTRLAHRYRPDRTWIFSGKYDDVVPLAHCQLLADAGNLPEDHHVQMEANHYSGIIYLPMVMARIAEEIHGRTP
;
A
#
# COMPACT_ATOMS: atom_id res chain seq x y z
N LEU A 1 13.10 -19.77 30.47
CA LEU A 1 13.69 -20.54 31.59
C LEU A 1 12.92 -20.28 32.89
N THR A 2 12.56 -19.04 33.21
CA THR A 2 11.72 -18.72 34.37
C THR A 2 10.42 -19.52 34.36
N ALA A 3 9.73 -19.58 33.21
CA ALA A 3 8.54 -20.41 33.00
C ALA A 3 8.88 -21.91 33.09
N LEU A 4 10.07 -22.33 32.64
CA LEU A 4 10.58 -23.70 32.73
C LEU A 4 10.96 -24.06 34.14
N LEU A 5 11.71 -23.19 34.83
CA LEU A 5 12.10 -23.37 36.23
C LEU A 5 10.88 -23.32 37.17
N VAL A 6 9.97 -22.39 36.97
CA VAL A 6 8.74 -22.26 37.76
C VAL A 6 7.73 -23.35 37.42
N GLY A 7 7.54 -23.68 36.13
CA GLY A 7 6.53 -24.66 35.71
C GLY A 7 6.96 -26.12 35.82
N LEU A 8 8.20 -26.45 35.44
CA LEU A 8 8.73 -27.83 35.45
C LEU A 8 9.40 -28.21 36.76
N LEU A 9 10.10 -27.27 37.39
CA LEU A 9 10.87 -27.54 38.60
C LEU A 9 10.19 -27.00 39.87
N GLY A 10 9.09 -26.26 39.77
CA GLY A 10 8.40 -25.71 40.93
C GLY A 10 9.23 -24.69 41.70
N VAL A 11 10.16 -24.01 41.04
CA VAL A 11 11.11 -23.06 41.65
C VAL A 11 10.50 -21.66 41.68
N LYS A 12 10.61 -20.96 42.81
CA LYS A 12 10.21 -19.55 42.98
C LYS A 12 11.45 -18.70 43.24
N HIS A 13 11.45 -17.46 42.73
CA HIS A 13 12.50 -16.50 43.02
C HIS A 13 12.15 -15.71 44.28
N ASP A 14 13.01 -15.73 45.27
CA ASP A 14 12.92 -14.83 46.41
C ASP A 14 13.62 -13.50 46.07
N THR A 15 12.84 -12.43 46.10
CA THR A 15 13.31 -11.07 45.74
C THR A 15 14.08 -10.40 46.91
N GLU A 16 13.98 -10.90 48.12
CA GLU A 16 14.71 -10.36 49.28
C GLU A 16 16.13 -10.87 49.35
N ASP A 17 16.34 -12.18 49.10
CA ASP A 17 17.67 -12.83 49.20
C ASP A 17 18.34 -13.07 47.83
N GLY A 18 17.64 -12.80 46.72
CA GLY A 18 18.17 -13.01 45.36
C GLY A 18 18.39 -14.49 44.99
N ARG A 19 17.72 -15.41 45.66
CA ARG A 19 17.86 -16.87 45.48
C ARG A 19 16.62 -17.47 44.84
N TRP A 20 16.84 -18.60 44.20
CA TRP A 20 15.76 -19.41 43.65
C TRP A 20 15.39 -20.51 44.65
N GLU A 21 14.14 -20.54 45.11
CA GLU A 21 13.64 -21.48 46.09
C GLU A 21 12.77 -22.56 45.44
N ARG A 22 12.93 -23.78 45.93
CA ARG A 22 12.06 -24.93 45.65
C ARG A 22 11.67 -25.63 46.92
N GLY A 23 10.43 -25.51 47.34
CA GLY A 23 10.00 -25.99 48.65
C GLY A 23 10.78 -25.30 49.78
N ASP A 24 11.45 -26.07 50.64
CA ASP A 24 12.26 -25.54 51.75
C ASP A 24 13.78 -25.44 51.40
N GLY A 25 14.10 -25.56 50.09
CA GLY A 25 15.48 -25.52 49.60
C GLY A 25 15.77 -24.32 48.70
N TRP A 26 17.05 -24.06 48.41
CA TRP A 26 17.54 -23.01 47.55
C TRP A 26 18.40 -23.54 46.40
N LEU A 27 18.52 -22.78 45.33
CA LEU A 27 19.37 -23.03 44.17
C LEU A 27 20.33 -21.88 43.96
N ASP A 28 21.57 -22.15 43.58
CA ASP A 28 22.60 -21.20 43.26
C ASP A 28 23.22 -21.56 41.90
N PHE A 29 23.71 -20.56 41.17
CA PHE A 29 24.27 -20.72 39.83
C PHE A 29 25.74 -20.28 39.85
N ASP A 30 26.61 -20.99 39.16
CA ASP A 30 28.00 -20.54 38.98
C ASP A 30 28.03 -19.32 37.99
N ASP A 31 29.15 -18.62 38.02
CA ASP A 31 29.33 -17.37 37.22
C ASP A 31 29.15 -17.58 35.72
N ASP A 32 29.25 -18.79 35.21
CA ASP A 32 29.03 -19.14 33.81
C ASP A 32 27.62 -19.69 33.53
N GLY A 33 26.78 -19.87 34.56
CA GLY A 33 25.44 -20.48 34.45
C GLY A 33 25.46 -21.96 34.05
N ARG A 34 26.62 -22.62 34.17
CA ARG A 34 26.83 -24.01 33.75
C ARG A 34 26.51 -25.03 34.83
N ARG A 35 26.56 -24.63 36.08
CA ARG A 35 26.33 -25.48 37.22
C ARG A 35 25.29 -24.89 38.15
N ILE A 36 24.30 -25.69 38.51
CA ILE A 36 23.26 -25.30 39.46
C ILE A 36 23.54 -26.14 40.73
N THR A 37 23.79 -25.47 41.84
CA THR A 37 23.96 -26.12 43.15
C THR A 37 22.88 -25.67 44.11
N GLY A 38 22.47 -26.50 45.00
CA GLY A 38 21.45 -26.14 45.98
C GLY A 38 21.29 -27.21 47.07
N ASN A 39 20.55 -26.88 48.11
CA ASN A 39 20.17 -27.78 49.18
C ASN A 39 18.74 -28.31 49.06
N ALA A 40 17.99 -27.92 48.00
CA ALA A 40 16.69 -28.51 47.71
C ALA A 40 16.86 -30.00 47.44
N GLU A 41 16.05 -30.86 48.06
CA GLU A 41 16.18 -32.31 47.95
C GLU A 41 16.35 -32.73 46.49
N LYS A 42 17.58 -33.11 46.12
CA LYS A 42 18.01 -33.70 44.86
C LYS A 42 17.72 -32.89 43.58
N VAL A 43 18.39 -31.77 43.40
CA VAL A 43 18.62 -31.25 42.05
C VAL A 43 20.10 -30.85 41.94
N GLU A 44 20.96 -31.79 41.59
CA GLU A 44 22.23 -31.50 40.95
C GLU A 44 22.04 -31.66 39.46
N LEU A 45 21.78 -30.52 38.77
CA LEU A 45 21.78 -30.44 37.31
C LEU A 45 23.20 -30.06 36.90
N ASP A 46 24.04 -31.05 36.65
CA ASP A 46 25.31 -30.83 35.98
C ASP A 46 25.06 -30.64 34.49
N LEU A 47 25.09 -29.39 34.02
CA LEU A 47 24.99 -29.05 32.63
C LEU A 47 26.29 -29.27 31.85
N THR A 48 27.31 -29.87 32.46
CA THR A 48 28.52 -30.39 31.80
C THR A 48 28.13 -31.60 30.97
N VAL A 49 27.96 -31.43 29.68
CA VAL A 49 27.64 -32.51 28.73
C VAL A 49 28.84 -33.47 28.66
N ALA A 50 28.59 -34.76 28.79
CA ALA A 50 29.60 -35.83 28.70
C ALA A 50 30.40 -35.76 27.37
N GLU A 51 31.66 -36.22 27.39
CA GLU A 51 32.61 -36.13 26.28
C GLU A 51 32.08 -36.69 24.95
N ALA A 52 32.59 -36.12 23.85
CA ALA A 52 32.19 -36.41 22.49
C ALA A 52 32.04 -37.89 22.17
N GLY A 53 30.84 -38.31 21.77
CA GLY A 53 30.54 -39.64 21.21
C GLY A 53 29.29 -40.34 21.74
N GLU A 54 28.71 -39.91 22.84
CA GLU A 54 27.52 -40.55 23.39
C GLU A 54 26.45 -39.54 23.81
N CYS A 55 25.75 -38.94 22.82
CA CYS A 55 24.38 -38.54 23.07
C CYS A 55 23.53 -39.80 23.11
N ARG A 56 23.43 -40.44 24.29
CA ARG A 56 22.40 -41.46 24.51
C ARG A 56 21.06 -40.76 24.53
N ALA A 57 20.11 -41.30 23.75
CA ALA A 57 18.70 -41.05 24.01
C ALA A 57 18.51 -41.27 25.52
N VAL A 58 17.97 -40.30 26.23
CA VAL A 58 17.60 -40.47 27.61
C VAL A 58 16.37 -41.36 27.56
N ASP A 59 16.55 -42.66 27.73
CA ASP A 59 15.51 -43.70 27.63
C ASP A 59 14.29 -43.44 28.53
N ASP A 60 14.45 -42.55 29.53
CA ASP A 60 13.39 -42.13 30.44
C ASP A 60 12.49 -40.99 29.94
N PHE A 61 12.77 -40.41 28.76
CA PHE A 61 11.93 -39.41 28.11
C PHE A 61 11.55 -39.88 26.70
N PRO A 62 10.50 -40.68 26.54
CA PRO A 62 10.09 -41.17 25.23
C PRO A 62 9.68 -40.01 24.32
N GLY A 63 10.35 -39.92 23.17
CA GLY A 63 10.05 -38.92 22.11
C GLY A 63 11.15 -37.90 21.84
N TYR A 64 12.28 -37.90 22.55
CA TYR A 64 13.41 -37.00 22.24
C TYR A 64 14.41 -37.65 21.29
N HIS A 65 14.61 -37.03 20.13
CA HIS A 65 15.61 -37.43 19.13
C HIS A 65 16.60 -36.29 18.90
N VAL A 66 17.63 -36.19 19.72
CA VAL A 66 18.76 -35.23 19.58
C VAL A 66 20.07 -35.92 19.14
N SER A 67 20.03 -37.20 18.77
CA SER A 67 21.19 -38.01 18.44
C SER A 67 22.00 -37.53 17.21
N GLU A 68 21.40 -36.68 16.34
CA GLU A 68 22.05 -36.16 15.14
C GLU A 68 22.57 -34.71 15.33
N VAL A 69 22.36 -34.10 16.48
CA VAL A 69 22.77 -32.70 16.73
C VAL A 69 24.22 -32.67 17.25
N PRO A 70 25.11 -31.83 16.66
CA PRO A 70 26.46 -31.67 17.16
C PRO A 70 26.49 -31.23 18.63
N ARG A 71 27.28 -31.87 19.45
CA ARG A 71 27.44 -31.54 20.88
C ARG A 71 27.71 -30.05 21.11
N ALA A 72 28.62 -29.46 20.33
CA ALA A 72 28.96 -28.02 20.43
C ALA A 72 27.76 -27.09 20.17
N GLU A 73 26.79 -27.54 19.39
CA GLU A 73 25.55 -26.78 19.14
C GLU A 73 24.62 -26.85 20.35
N ILE A 74 24.47 -28.02 20.93
CA ILE A 74 23.68 -28.23 22.18
C ILE A 74 24.28 -27.39 23.32
N GLU A 75 25.59 -27.50 23.55
CA GLU A 75 26.29 -26.72 24.58
C GLU A 75 26.12 -25.22 24.40
N ARG A 76 26.31 -24.74 23.17
CA ARG A 76 26.13 -23.32 22.83
C ARG A 76 24.71 -22.87 23.11
N THR A 77 23.72 -23.64 22.68
CA THR A 77 22.29 -23.29 22.86
C THR A 77 21.93 -23.26 24.33
N VAL A 78 22.34 -24.27 25.11
CA VAL A 78 22.05 -24.31 26.52
C VAL A 78 22.74 -23.16 27.26
N CYS A 79 24.03 -22.94 27.04
CA CYS A 79 24.78 -21.86 27.72
C CYS A 79 24.22 -20.46 27.38
N ARG A 80 23.98 -20.19 26.13
CA ARG A 80 23.43 -18.89 25.70
C ARG A 80 21.98 -18.69 26.16
N GLY A 81 21.17 -19.75 26.06
CA GLY A 81 19.76 -19.71 26.48
C GLY A 81 19.62 -19.55 28.01
N VAL A 82 20.41 -20.27 28.81
CA VAL A 82 20.41 -20.13 30.29
C VAL A 82 20.86 -18.73 30.69
N ARG A 83 21.98 -18.25 30.12
CA ARG A 83 22.46 -16.89 30.39
C ARG A 83 21.40 -15.86 30.10
N ARG A 84 20.80 -15.93 28.90
CA ARG A 84 19.76 -14.97 28.49
C ARG A 84 18.52 -15.02 29.39
N ALA A 85 18.10 -16.22 29.77
CA ALA A 85 16.97 -16.39 30.69
C ALA A 85 17.23 -15.80 32.07
N LEU A 86 18.48 -15.91 32.57
CA LEU A 86 18.90 -15.27 33.83
C LEU A 86 18.90 -13.73 33.70
N GLU A 87 19.41 -13.17 32.60
CA GLU A 87 19.33 -11.73 32.33
C GLU A 87 17.87 -11.21 32.31
N ILE A 88 16.94 -12.00 31.76
CA ILE A 88 15.53 -11.66 31.74
C ILE A 88 14.91 -11.70 33.11
N ALA A 89 15.22 -12.75 33.88
CA ALA A 89 14.67 -12.98 35.20
C ALA A 89 15.25 -12.03 36.28
N LEU A 90 16.51 -11.62 36.11
CA LEU A 90 17.29 -10.78 37.02
C LEU A 90 17.96 -9.64 36.23
N PRO A 91 17.17 -8.71 35.66
CA PRO A 91 17.74 -7.69 34.80
C PRO A 91 18.63 -6.74 35.58
N GLY A 92 19.91 -6.65 35.17
CA GLY A 92 20.85 -5.67 35.71
C GLY A 92 20.53 -4.22 35.33
N PRO A 93 21.26 -3.26 35.93
CA PRO A 93 21.05 -1.82 35.62
C PRO A 93 21.18 -1.48 34.14
N GLU A 94 22.01 -2.20 33.41
CA GLU A 94 22.19 -2.01 31.95
C GLU A 94 20.93 -2.32 31.14
N LEU A 95 20.00 -3.10 31.67
CA LEU A 95 18.70 -3.40 31.04
C LEU A 95 17.58 -2.53 31.59
N THR A 96 17.54 -2.30 32.91
CA THR A 96 16.48 -1.52 33.58
C THR A 96 16.67 -0.01 33.47
N SER A 97 17.90 0.45 33.29
CA SER A 97 18.28 1.85 33.14
C SER A 97 19.46 1.98 32.18
N PRO A 98 19.28 1.63 30.91
CA PRO A 98 20.38 1.65 29.93
C PRO A 98 20.97 3.04 29.81
N ALA A 99 22.30 3.11 29.76
CA ALA A 99 22.99 4.38 29.52
C ALA A 99 22.56 4.96 28.16
N ALA A 100 21.99 6.17 28.17
CA ALA A 100 21.56 6.87 26.97
C ALA A 100 22.75 7.52 26.25
N ALA A 101 23.82 6.73 25.99
CA ALA A 101 25.01 7.20 25.30
C ALA A 101 24.83 7.05 23.77
N PRO A 102 24.89 8.14 22.97
CA PRO A 102 24.89 8.05 21.52
C PRO A 102 26.04 7.20 21.01
N ARG A 103 25.81 6.46 19.94
CA ARG A 103 26.83 5.69 19.20
C ARG A 103 26.77 6.14 17.73
N GLU A 104 27.91 6.23 17.08
CA GLU A 104 28.00 6.60 15.67
C GLU A 104 29.04 5.73 14.96
N VAL A 105 28.67 5.26 13.80
CA VAL A 105 29.51 4.46 12.91
C VAL A 105 29.32 4.96 11.47
N PRO A 106 30.19 4.58 10.52
CA PRO A 106 29.88 4.83 9.11
C PRO A 106 28.48 4.28 8.75
N HIS A 107 27.66 5.09 8.08
CA HIS A 107 26.31 4.78 7.64
C HIS A 107 25.27 4.55 8.74
N GLY A 108 25.57 4.88 10.02
CA GLY A 108 24.60 4.70 11.07
C GLY A 108 24.84 5.50 12.35
N LYS A 109 23.76 5.81 13.07
CA LYS A 109 23.79 6.52 14.36
C LYS A 109 22.69 5.99 15.27
N LEU A 110 23.03 5.80 16.54
CA LEU A 110 22.08 5.55 17.63
C LEU A 110 21.98 6.81 18.49
N GLU A 111 20.78 7.31 18.65
CA GLU A 111 20.43 8.40 19.58
C GLU A 111 19.30 7.94 20.51
N TRP A 112 19.03 8.72 21.55
CA TRP A 112 17.96 8.46 22.49
C TRP A 112 16.98 9.64 22.51
N ALA A 113 15.68 9.35 22.34
CA ALA A 113 14.59 10.29 22.46
C ALA A 113 13.73 9.86 23.66
N GLU A 114 13.76 10.60 24.75
CA GLU A 114 12.96 10.34 25.97
C GLU A 114 12.99 8.88 26.45
N GLY A 115 14.18 8.26 26.37
CA GLY A 115 14.38 6.85 26.75
C GLY A 115 14.15 5.82 25.64
N LEU A 116 13.65 6.23 24.48
CA LEU A 116 13.49 5.39 23.31
C LEU A 116 14.80 5.39 22.47
N ARG A 117 15.26 4.20 22.05
CA ARG A 117 16.35 4.09 21.08
C ARG A 117 15.86 4.49 19.69
N VAL A 118 16.55 5.44 19.05
CA VAL A 118 16.32 5.85 17.65
C VAL A 118 17.60 5.56 16.88
N VAL A 119 17.51 4.66 15.92
CA VAL A 119 18.62 4.19 15.09
C VAL A 119 18.44 4.70 13.68
N THR A 120 19.34 5.52 13.18
CA THR A 120 19.35 5.96 11.79
C THR A 120 20.36 5.14 11.00
N LEU A 121 19.95 4.62 9.83
CA LEU A 121 20.75 3.79 8.95
C LEU A 121 20.59 4.28 7.50
N HIS A 122 21.66 4.30 6.72
CA HIS A 122 21.59 4.76 5.33
C HIS A 122 22.67 4.11 4.44
N GLY A 123 22.43 4.09 3.13
CA GLY A 123 23.36 3.61 2.13
C GLY A 123 22.91 2.32 1.44
N THR A 124 23.88 1.55 0.96
CA THR A 124 23.64 0.23 0.35
C THR A 124 23.16 -0.79 1.38
N PRO A 125 22.56 -1.92 0.96
CA PRO A 125 22.18 -2.98 1.89
C PRO A 125 23.33 -3.46 2.78
N GLU A 126 24.53 -3.60 2.23
CA GLU A 126 25.72 -4.02 2.95
C GLU A 126 26.16 -3.00 4.00
N GLU A 127 26.11 -1.71 3.68
CA GLU A 127 26.44 -0.62 4.60
C GLU A 127 25.42 -0.54 5.75
N ILE A 128 24.13 -0.66 5.44
CA ILE A 128 23.04 -0.67 6.43
C ILE A 128 23.20 -1.87 7.37
N GLY A 129 23.37 -3.09 6.85
CA GLY A 129 23.51 -4.29 7.65
C GLY A 129 24.73 -4.24 8.58
N LYS A 130 25.88 -3.75 8.07
CA LYS A 130 27.09 -3.56 8.84
C LYS A 130 26.90 -2.52 9.95
N ALA A 131 26.35 -1.34 9.63
CA ALA A 131 26.10 -0.28 10.60
C ALA A 131 25.11 -0.73 11.71
N HIS A 132 24.07 -1.46 11.34
CA HIS A 132 23.11 -2.04 12.27
C HIS A 132 23.83 -2.95 13.29
N GLY A 133 24.67 -3.88 12.84
CA GLY A 133 25.39 -4.79 13.70
C GLY A 133 26.42 -4.09 14.57
N GLU A 134 27.18 -3.11 14.04
CA GLU A 134 28.17 -2.34 14.81
C GLU A 134 27.52 -1.47 15.89
N LEU A 135 26.37 -0.84 15.61
CA LEU A 135 25.64 0.00 16.57
C LEU A 135 24.99 -0.80 17.70
N LEU A 136 24.45 -1.97 17.38
CA LEU A 136 23.54 -2.73 18.26
C LEU A 136 24.03 -4.16 18.52
N ALA A 137 25.34 -4.40 18.51
CA ALA A 137 25.91 -5.75 18.67
C ALA A 137 25.39 -6.48 19.93
N VAL A 138 25.33 -5.80 21.06
CA VAL A 138 24.87 -6.35 22.33
C VAL A 138 23.38 -6.65 22.28
N GLU A 139 22.59 -5.68 21.87
CA GLU A 139 21.13 -5.77 21.78
C GLU A 139 20.70 -6.86 20.76
N ALA A 140 21.38 -6.92 19.61
CA ALA A 140 21.11 -7.93 18.58
C ALA A 140 21.46 -9.35 19.04
N ASN A 141 22.59 -9.53 19.72
CA ASN A 141 22.94 -10.84 20.30
C ASN A 141 21.92 -11.27 21.35
N ARG A 142 21.44 -10.36 22.21
CA ARG A 142 20.36 -10.66 23.17
C ARG A 142 19.07 -11.06 22.47
N CYS A 143 18.69 -10.38 21.39
CA CYS A 143 17.53 -10.75 20.59
C CYS A 143 17.68 -12.16 19.98
N VAL A 144 18.83 -12.46 19.38
CA VAL A 144 19.15 -13.78 18.84
C VAL A 144 19.08 -14.85 19.93
N ASP A 145 19.66 -14.58 21.10
CA ASP A 145 19.63 -15.51 22.23
C ASP A 145 18.22 -15.76 22.75
N SER A 146 17.39 -14.72 22.83
CA SER A 146 15.98 -14.82 23.21
C SER A 146 15.20 -15.70 22.23
N VAL A 147 15.27 -15.42 20.94
CA VAL A 147 14.48 -16.08 19.90
C VAL A 147 14.99 -17.50 19.63
N LEU A 148 16.30 -17.69 19.46
CA LEU A 148 16.83 -18.98 19.06
C LEU A 148 17.12 -19.89 20.24
N HIS A 149 17.75 -19.39 21.30
CA HIS A 149 18.22 -20.25 22.36
C HIS A 149 17.21 -20.41 23.49
N VAL A 150 16.53 -19.34 23.95
CA VAL A 150 15.50 -19.49 25.01
C VAL A 150 14.25 -20.17 24.44
N VAL A 151 13.68 -19.65 23.35
CA VAL A 151 12.48 -20.26 22.73
C VAL A 151 12.81 -21.64 22.17
N GLY A 152 13.99 -21.79 21.53
CA GLY A 152 14.42 -23.06 20.96
C GLY A 152 14.54 -24.19 22.00
N MET A 153 15.05 -23.91 23.21
CA MET A 153 15.06 -24.90 24.30
C MET A 153 13.62 -25.27 24.68
N VAL A 154 12.73 -24.30 24.85
CA VAL A 154 11.32 -24.55 25.18
C VAL A 154 10.64 -25.41 24.11
N GLU A 155 10.82 -25.07 22.85
CA GLU A 155 10.22 -25.82 21.74
C GLU A 155 10.81 -27.23 21.61
N THR A 156 12.12 -27.39 21.84
CA THR A 156 12.74 -28.71 21.86
C THR A 156 12.14 -29.61 22.98
N ILE A 157 11.93 -29.05 24.17
CA ILE A 157 11.33 -29.78 25.31
C ILE A 157 9.87 -30.12 25.02
N ARG A 158 9.10 -29.19 24.45
CA ARG A 158 7.69 -29.42 24.12
C ARG A 158 7.48 -30.41 22.97
N GLY A 159 8.28 -30.25 21.91
CA GLY A 159 8.10 -30.98 20.65
C GLY A 159 8.87 -32.31 20.59
N GLY A 160 9.80 -32.59 21.54
CA GLY A 160 10.64 -33.79 21.55
C GLY A 160 11.67 -33.88 20.42
N THR A 161 11.80 -32.81 19.61
CA THR A 161 12.74 -32.72 18.49
C THR A 161 13.56 -31.46 18.59
N TRP A 162 14.79 -31.48 18.09
CA TRP A 162 15.66 -30.31 18.09
C TRP A 162 15.04 -29.17 17.26
N PHE A 163 14.77 -28.03 17.89
CA PHE A 163 14.06 -26.89 17.31
C PHE A 163 14.69 -26.37 16.02
N ARG A 164 16.02 -26.46 15.90
CA ARG A 164 16.76 -25.90 14.77
C ARG A 164 16.36 -26.50 13.43
N LYS A 165 16.06 -27.80 13.39
CA LYS A 165 15.65 -28.49 12.17
C LYS A 165 14.42 -27.84 11.54
N LYS A 166 13.42 -27.51 12.35
CA LYS A 166 12.18 -26.85 11.89
C LYS A 166 12.47 -25.46 11.35
N LEU A 167 13.37 -24.73 12.01
CA LEU A 167 13.75 -23.38 11.57
C LEU A 167 14.58 -23.40 10.28
N ASP A 168 15.50 -24.37 10.13
CA ASP A 168 16.30 -24.54 8.91
C ASP A 168 15.41 -24.93 7.72
N ASP A 169 14.42 -25.81 7.93
CA ASP A 169 13.43 -26.17 6.91
C ASP A 169 12.59 -24.96 6.49
N ALA A 170 12.15 -24.13 7.44
CA ALA A 170 11.43 -22.88 7.17
C ALA A 170 12.30 -21.90 6.38
N ALA A 171 13.54 -21.65 6.83
CA ALA A 171 14.48 -20.76 6.17
C ALA A 171 14.78 -21.20 4.73
N ALA A 172 14.97 -22.51 4.49
CA ALA A 172 15.22 -23.06 3.18
C ALA A 172 14.05 -22.78 2.18
N ARG A 173 12.80 -22.85 2.67
CA ARG A 173 11.60 -22.59 1.87
C ARG A 173 11.34 -21.09 1.64
N LEU A 174 11.63 -20.26 2.64
CA LEU A 174 11.38 -18.82 2.60
C LEU A 174 12.46 -18.04 1.83
N THR A 175 13.75 -18.43 1.95
CA THR A 175 14.90 -17.72 1.34
C THR A 175 14.76 -17.44 -0.16
N PRO A 176 14.25 -18.35 -1.01
CA PRO A 176 14.08 -18.09 -2.44
C PRO A 176 13.14 -16.92 -2.76
N HIS A 177 12.28 -16.55 -1.81
CA HIS A 177 11.28 -15.48 -1.96
C HIS A 177 11.74 -14.14 -1.38
N ILE A 178 12.90 -14.10 -0.70
CA ILE A 178 13.45 -12.86 -0.12
C ILE A 178 14.24 -12.08 -1.19
N PRO A 179 14.00 -10.75 -1.34
CA PRO A 179 14.77 -9.94 -2.26
C PRO A 179 16.28 -10.01 -2.00
N LYS A 180 17.08 -10.08 -3.06
CA LYS A 180 18.54 -10.18 -2.93
C LYS A 180 19.17 -9.05 -2.11
N ARG A 181 18.59 -7.83 -2.15
CA ARG A 181 19.06 -6.71 -1.33
C ARG A 181 18.91 -6.98 0.16
N HIS A 182 17.79 -7.60 0.59
CA HIS A 182 17.56 -7.97 1.99
C HIS A 182 18.48 -9.13 2.44
N LEU A 183 18.75 -10.10 1.55
CA LEU A 183 19.73 -11.15 1.85
C LEU A 183 21.12 -10.57 2.07
N ARG A 184 21.59 -9.66 1.22
CA ARG A 184 22.89 -8.99 1.36
C ARG A 184 22.99 -8.15 2.65
N GLU A 185 21.92 -7.48 3.04
CA GLU A 185 21.83 -6.76 4.30
C GLU A 185 21.92 -7.72 5.49
N THR A 186 21.19 -8.86 5.45
CA THR A 186 21.24 -9.90 6.48
C THR A 186 22.63 -10.53 6.59
N GLU A 187 23.31 -10.80 5.48
CA GLU A 187 24.68 -11.33 5.44
C GLU A 187 25.68 -10.34 6.08
N ALA A 188 25.58 -9.05 5.73
CA ALA A 188 26.45 -8.01 6.30
C ALA A 188 26.19 -7.80 7.80
N LEU A 189 24.92 -7.84 8.24
CA LEU A 189 24.54 -7.81 9.64
C LEU A 189 25.12 -8.99 10.39
N ALA A 190 24.99 -10.21 9.88
CA ALA A 190 25.52 -11.43 10.49
C ALA A 190 27.06 -11.38 10.64
N ALA A 191 27.75 -10.92 9.57
CA ALA A 191 29.20 -10.75 9.61
C ALA A 191 29.65 -9.74 10.68
N SER A 192 28.92 -8.61 10.81
CA SER A 192 29.19 -7.59 11.82
C SER A 192 28.97 -8.10 13.25
N LEU A 193 27.96 -8.97 13.45
CA LEU A 193 27.66 -9.61 14.73
C LEU A 193 28.53 -10.83 15.05
N GLN A 194 29.40 -11.24 14.11
CA GLN A 194 30.18 -12.48 14.16
C GLN A 194 29.30 -13.74 14.39
N LEU A 195 28.13 -13.74 13.77
CA LEU A 195 27.17 -14.84 13.79
C LEU A 195 27.11 -15.56 12.44
N ASP A 196 26.68 -16.82 12.48
CA ASP A 196 26.35 -17.56 11.26
C ASP A 196 25.18 -16.85 10.53
N PRO A 197 25.33 -16.49 9.24
CA PRO A 197 24.26 -15.87 8.44
C PRO A 197 22.94 -16.63 8.48
N ALA A 198 22.99 -17.98 8.55
CA ALA A 198 21.81 -18.81 8.67
C ALA A 198 21.04 -18.55 9.98
N LEU A 199 21.72 -18.26 11.09
CA LEU A 199 21.09 -17.90 12.36
C LEU A 199 20.35 -16.58 12.28
N VAL A 200 20.99 -15.56 11.69
CA VAL A 200 20.38 -14.23 11.53
C VAL A 200 19.21 -14.29 10.53
N ALA A 201 19.33 -15.08 9.46
CA ALA A 201 18.24 -15.32 8.53
C ALA A 201 17.01 -15.93 9.21
N VAL A 202 17.22 -16.90 10.09
CA VAL A 202 16.15 -17.54 10.88
C VAL A 202 15.43 -16.54 11.80
N VAL A 203 16.17 -15.65 12.48
CA VAL A 203 15.57 -14.59 13.32
C VAL A 203 14.69 -13.65 12.47
N ASN A 204 15.06 -13.42 11.21
CA ASN A 204 14.32 -12.54 10.31
C ASN A 204 13.07 -13.18 9.68
N VAL A 205 12.88 -14.48 9.83
CA VAL A 205 11.68 -15.20 9.37
C VAL A 205 10.79 -15.71 10.52
N PHE A 206 11.12 -15.34 11.75
CA PHE A 206 10.51 -15.84 12.99
C PHE A 206 9.29 -15.06 13.49
N PRO A 207 8.31 -14.59 12.87
CA PRO A 207 7.15 -14.01 13.54
C PRO A 207 5.87 -14.80 13.24
N GLU A 208 5.53 -15.84 14.02
CA GLU A 208 4.34 -16.62 13.60
C GLU A 208 3.31 -17.01 14.67
N LEU A 209 3.28 -16.40 15.88
CA LEU A 209 2.27 -16.73 16.90
C LEU A 209 1.85 -15.47 17.70
N PHE A 210 1.12 -14.54 17.10
CA PHE A 210 0.77 -13.27 17.75
C PHE A 210 -0.72 -13.03 17.92
N HIS A 211 -1.08 -12.28 18.98
CA HIS A 211 -2.41 -11.73 19.20
C HIS A 211 -2.31 -10.21 19.29
N CYS A 212 -2.47 -9.54 18.18
CA CYS A 212 -2.31 -8.11 18.06
C CYS A 212 -3.65 -7.38 17.90
N SER A 213 -3.62 -6.06 17.92
CA SER A 213 -4.76 -5.23 17.57
C SER A 213 -4.32 -4.08 16.68
N GLY A 214 -5.21 -3.59 15.82
CA GLY A 214 -4.96 -2.45 14.99
C GLY A 214 -6.25 -1.74 14.61
N PHE A 215 -6.13 -0.44 14.31
CA PHE A 215 -7.24 0.34 13.80
C PHE A 215 -6.74 1.46 12.88
N ALA A 216 -7.63 1.93 12.02
CA ALA A 216 -7.49 3.22 11.34
C ALA A 216 -8.83 3.96 11.43
N VAL A 217 -8.78 5.23 11.82
CA VAL A 217 -9.94 6.11 11.94
C VAL A 217 -9.63 7.45 11.26
N SER A 218 -10.60 7.99 10.53
CA SER A 218 -10.44 9.24 9.76
C SER A 218 -11.79 9.94 9.57
N GLY A 219 -11.83 10.97 8.75
CA GLY A 219 -13.07 11.59 8.28
C GLY A 219 -14.02 11.98 9.41
N THR A 220 -15.26 11.48 9.38
CA THR A 220 -16.28 11.80 10.36
C THR A 220 -16.05 11.18 11.74
N ALA A 221 -15.14 10.21 11.85
CA ALA A 221 -14.79 9.58 13.13
C ALA A 221 -13.85 10.46 13.98
N THR A 222 -13.11 11.37 13.36
CA THR A 222 -12.11 12.23 14.01
C THR A 222 -12.56 13.70 14.07
N THR A 223 -11.95 14.51 14.95
CA THR A 223 -12.35 15.91 15.18
C THR A 223 -12.19 16.83 13.97
N ASP A 224 -11.17 16.56 13.13
CA ASP A 224 -10.73 17.39 12.02
C ASP A 224 -10.53 16.61 10.71
N GLY A 225 -10.99 15.35 10.67
CA GLY A 225 -10.81 14.45 9.54
C GLY A 225 -9.41 13.83 9.43
N THR A 226 -8.51 14.11 10.39
CA THR A 226 -7.16 13.54 10.43
C THR A 226 -7.21 12.02 10.50
N LEU A 227 -6.34 11.35 9.72
CA LEU A 227 -6.18 9.91 9.76
C LEU A 227 -5.24 9.51 10.90
N TYR A 228 -5.75 8.69 11.83
CA TYR A 228 -4.98 8.02 12.86
C TYR A 228 -4.95 6.52 12.61
N HIS A 229 -3.75 5.94 12.60
CA HIS A 229 -3.54 4.51 12.45
C HIS A 229 -2.81 3.96 13.67
N GLY A 230 -3.51 3.20 14.49
CA GLY A 230 -2.99 2.59 15.73
C GLY A 230 -2.62 1.13 15.54
N ARG A 231 -1.50 0.74 16.13
CA ARG A 231 -0.95 -0.61 16.11
C ARG A 231 -0.52 -1.06 17.51
N VAL A 232 -1.04 -2.18 17.98
CA VAL A 232 -0.73 -2.81 19.27
C VAL A 232 -0.06 -4.13 19.01
N LEU A 233 1.21 -4.28 19.38
CA LEU A 233 1.94 -5.54 19.30
C LEU A 233 1.94 -6.23 20.67
N ASP A 234 1.16 -7.28 20.80
CA ASP A 234 1.13 -8.14 21.98
C ASP A 234 1.97 -9.38 21.72
N TYR A 235 3.19 -9.39 22.23
CA TYR A 235 4.13 -10.47 22.00
C TYR A 235 5.04 -10.70 23.22
N MET A 236 5.51 -11.88 23.39
CA MET A 236 6.38 -12.45 24.40
C MET A 236 7.38 -11.49 25.09
N THR A 237 6.90 -10.62 25.98
CA THR A 237 7.80 -9.83 26.86
C THR A 237 8.63 -10.72 27.76
N GLU A 238 8.14 -11.93 28.02
CA GLU A 238 8.76 -12.95 28.87
C GLU A 238 10.09 -13.49 28.31
N ILE A 239 10.35 -13.31 27.02
CA ILE A 239 11.66 -13.66 26.43
C ILE A 239 12.60 -12.46 26.28
N GLY A 240 12.23 -11.29 26.81
CA GLY A 240 13.10 -10.13 26.91
C GLY A 240 13.35 -9.39 25.58
N LEU A 241 12.42 -9.44 24.61
CA LEU A 241 12.57 -8.72 23.33
C LEU A 241 12.62 -7.21 23.49
N GLN A 242 11.99 -6.65 24.54
CA GLN A 242 12.03 -5.23 24.88
C GLN A 242 13.46 -4.69 25.03
N ASP A 243 14.44 -5.54 25.40
CA ASP A 243 15.84 -5.13 25.55
C ASP A 243 16.49 -4.75 24.21
N ALA A 244 15.97 -5.28 23.11
CA ALA A 244 16.44 -5.04 21.75
C ALA A 244 15.56 -4.04 20.98
N ALA A 245 14.50 -3.51 21.60
CA ALA A 245 13.53 -2.64 20.93
C ALA A 245 14.14 -1.28 20.52
N ALA A 246 13.81 -0.82 19.31
CA ALA A 246 14.23 0.49 18.78
C ALA A 246 13.31 0.96 17.67
N ALA A 247 13.29 2.27 17.42
CA ALA A 247 12.77 2.87 16.21
C ALA A 247 13.91 2.98 15.18
N PHE A 248 13.79 2.27 14.07
CA PHE A 248 14.79 2.29 12.99
C PHE A 248 14.32 3.22 11.88
N VAL A 249 15.06 4.31 11.65
CA VAL A 249 14.89 5.22 10.53
C VAL A 249 15.88 4.81 9.46
N VAL A 250 15.39 4.25 8.37
CA VAL A 250 16.22 3.64 7.33
C VAL A 250 16.06 4.42 6.02
N ALA A 251 17.19 4.84 5.44
CA ALA A 251 17.24 5.50 4.14
C ALA A 251 18.10 4.65 3.17
N PRO A 252 17.52 3.57 2.59
CA PRO A 252 18.24 2.70 1.68
C PRO A 252 18.49 3.41 0.35
N GLU A 253 19.64 3.19 -0.25
CA GLU A 253 19.99 3.77 -1.55
C GLU A 253 18.98 3.35 -2.63
N GLY A 254 18.39 4.34 -3.31
CA GLY A 254 17.43 4.12 -4.40
C GLY A 254 16.05 3.61 -3.97
N GLN A 255 15.73 3.58 -2.68
CA GLN A 255 14.43 3.18 -2.13
C GLN A 255 13.79 4.33 -1.34
N ILE A 256 12.50 4.17 -0.99
CA ILE A 256 11.79 5.13 -0.15
C ILE A 256 12.32 5.03 1.29
N PRO A 257 12.77 6.13 1.92
CA PRO A 257 13.10 6.13 3.33
C PRO A 257 11.87 5.83 4.20
N PHE A 258 12.09 5.15 5.33
CA PHE A 258 11.01 4.74 6.21
C PHE A 258 11.45 4.68 7.68
N VAL A 259 10.48 4.62 8.57
CA VAL A 259 10.68 4.24 9.97
C VAL A 259 9.95 2.93 10.24
N THR A 260 10.62 2.01 10.92
CA THR A 260 10.01 0.79 11.44
C THR A 260 10.29 0.67 12.94
N ILE A 261 9.27 0.23 13.68
CA ILE A 261 9.42 -0.12 15.09
C ILE A 261 9.73 -1.60 15.14
N GLY A 262 10.96 -1.89 15.54
CA GLY A 262 11.53 -3.23 15.44
C GLY A 262 12.51 -3.54 16.55
N TYR A 263 13.36 -4.53 16.30
CA TYR A 263 14.25 -5.10 17.29
C TYR A 263 15.65 -5.27 16.69
N ALA A 264 16.68 -5.05 17.47
CA ALA A 264 18.07 -5.22 17.02
C ALA A 264 18.31 -6.65 16.50
N GLY A 265 18.94 -6.76 15.34
CA GLY A 265 19.13 -8.05 14.64
C GLY A 265 17.98 -8.44 13.69
N PHE A 266 16.88 -7.70 13.71
CA PHE A 266 15.72 -7.90 12.84
C PHE A 266 15.64 -6.79 11.80
N ILE A 267 15.69 -7.13 10.50
CA ILE A 267 15.67 -6.16 9.40
C ILE A 267 14.28 -6.03 8.75
N GLY A 268 13.37 -6.94 9.05
CA GLY A 268 11.98 -6.90 8.56
C GLY A 268 11.18 -5.75 9.18
N SER A 269 9.90 -5.65 8.84
CA SER A 269 8.98 -4.70 9.45
C SER A 269 7.72 -5.40 9.93
N VAL A 270 7.19 -4.99 11.07
CA VAL A 270 5.88 -5.40 11.61
C VAL A 270 5.01 -4.19 11.95
N SER A 271 5.61 -3.03 12.08
CA SER A 271 4.96 -1.73 12.31
C SER A 271 5.82 -0.65 11.69
N GLY A 272 5.34 0.05 10.67
CA GLY A 272 6.17 1.04 9.97
C GLY A 272 5.39 2.10 9.22
N MET A 273 6.09 3.18 8.90
CA MET A 273 5.60 4.27 8.08
C MET A 273 6.73 4.77 7.17
N ASN A 274 6.45 4.96 5.89
CA ASN A 274 7.44 5.51 4.97
C ASN A 274 7.30 7.02 4.76
N ALA A 275 8.31 7.60 4.14
CA ALA A 275 8.35 9.04 3.85
C ALA A 275 7.30 9.52 2.85
N ARG A 276 6.49 8.61 2.29
CA ARG A 276 5.34 8.90 1.43
C ARG A 276 4.00 8.86 2.18
N GLY A 277 4.03 8.69 3.50
CA GLY A 277 2.84 8.63 4.33
C GLY A 277 2.06 7.33 4.23
N ILE A 278 2.67 6.25 3.75
CA ILE A 278 2.10 4.90 3.86
C ILE A 278 2.48 4.34 5.22
N SER A 279 1.49 3.92 6.00
CA SER A 279 1.70 3.26 7.29
C SER A 279 1.08 1.87 7.30
N LEU A 280 1.79 0.91 7.88
CA LEU A 280 1.44 -0.50 7.92
C LEU A 280 1.56 -1.03 9.34
N GLY A 281 0.57 -1.83 9.76
CA GLY A 281 0.57 -2.59 11.00
C GLY A 281 0.13 -4.02 10.73
N GLU A 282 0.93 -4.98 11.15
CA GLU A 282 0.65 -6.42 11.01
C GLU A 282 -0.01 -6.96 12.29
N MET A 283 -0.86 -7.95 12.14
CA MET A 283 -1.44 -8.72 13.22
C MET A 283 -1.37 -10.20 12.88
N GLY A 284 -0.78 -11.00 13.78
CA GLY A 284 -0.58 -12.43 13.55
C GLY A 284 -1.87 -13.24 13.47
N GLY A 285 -1.80 -14.32 12.73
CA GLY A 285 -2.87 -15.28 12.52
C GLY A 285 -2.45 -16.71 12.85
N ARG A 286 -2.66 -17.63 11.92
CA ARG A 286 -2.40 -19.07 12.04
C ARG A 286 -1.68 -19.59 10.79
N GLY A 287 -1.50 -20.91 10.68
CA GLY A 287 -1.00 -21.52 9.45
C GLY A 287 0.50 -21.80 9.46
N GLU A 288 1.07 -22.03 10.65
CA GLU A 288 2.46 -22.49 10.78
C GLU A 288 2.75 -23.66 9.81
N GLY A 289 3.88 -23.54 9.09
CA GLY A 289 4.27 -24.52 8.07
C GLY A 289 3.92 -24.16 6.64
N GLN A 290 3.13 -23.11 6.39
CA GLN A 290 2.83 -22.59 5.05
C GLN A 290 3.88 -21.55 4.63
N TRP A 291 5.12 -22.00 4.34
CA TRP A 291 6.30 -21.16 4.15
C TRP A 291 6.74 -20.97 2.70
N ASP A 292 5.92 -21.35 1.70
CA ASP A 292 6.27 -21.25 0.28
C ASP A 292 5.85 -19.90 -0.30
N GLY A 293 6.41 -18.81 0.22
CA GLY A 293 6.10 -17.45 -0.18
C GLY A 293 7.04 -16.40 0.42
N VAL A 294 6.75 -15.14 0.16
CA VAL A 294 7.50 -14.01 0.72
C VAL A 294 7.19 -13.91 2.22
N PRO A 295 8.20 -13.95 3.11
CA PRO A 295 7.98 -13.78 4.54
C PRO A 295 7.20 -12.48 4.83
N MET A 296 6.26 -12.53 5.78
CA MET A 296 5.41 -11.38 6.12
C MET A 296 6.22 -10.11 6.41
N ALA A 297 7.23 -10.19 7.26
CA ALA A 297 8.04 -9.05 7.63
C ALA A 297 8.86 -8.48 6.45
N THR A 298 9.26 -9.34 5.50
CA THR A 298 9.89 -8.95 4.23
C THR A 298 8.90 -8.23 3.33
N LEU A 299 7.66 -8.73 3.23
CA LEU A 299 6.61 -8.11 2.42
C LEU A 299 6.23 -6.72 2.96
N MET A 300 6.10 -6.59 4.29
CA MET A 300 5.89 -5.31 4.97
C MET A 300 7.02 -4.31 4.66
N ARG A 301 8.28 -4.76 4.78
CA ARG A 301 9.44 -3.93 4.47
C ARG A 301 9.48 -3.51 3.00
N ARG A 302 9.19 -4.42 2.06
CA ARG A 302 9.06 -4.10 0.64
C ARG A 302 8.05 -2.98 0.40
N ALA A 303 6.90 -3.04 1.05
CA ALA A 303 5.90 -1.98 0.92
C ALA A 303 6.41 -0.63 1.42
N MET A 304 7.20 -0.60 2.52
CA MET A 304 7.84 0.63 2.99
C MET A 304 8.84 1.19 1.98
N GLU A 305 9.62 0.33 1.34
CA GLU A 305 10.66 0.69 0.39
C GLU A 305 10.14 1.04 -1.01
N GLU A 306 9.03 0.40 -1.46
CA GLU A 306 8.61 0.36 -2.86
C GLU A 306 7.28 1.10 -3.11
N CYS A 307 6.36 1.19 -2.12
CA CYS A 307 5.00 1.68 -2.35
C CYS A 307 4.83 3.15 -1.96
N THR A 308 4.16 3.90 -2.82
CA THR A 308 3.83 5.31 -2.63
C THR A 308 2.34 5.55 -2.38
N THR A 309 1.48 4.58 -2.70
CA THR A 309 0.02 4.64 -2.55
C THR A 309 -0.52 3.39 -1.88
N LEU A 310 -1.75 3.49 -1.33
CA LEU A 310 -2.46 2.35 -0.76
C LEU A 310 -2.72 1.26 -1.81
N ASP A 311 -3.08 1.65 -3.04
CA ASP A 311 -3.33 0.71 -4.13
C ASP A 311 -2.07 -0.09 -4.51
N GLU A 312 -0.89 0.54 -4.50
CA GLU A 312 0.38 -0.16 -4.71
C GLU A 312 0.65 -1.18 -3.60
N VAL A 313 0.30 -0.87 -2.34
CA VAL A 313 0.41 -1.82 -1.22
C VAL A 313 -0.55 -2.99 -1.44
N MET A 314 -1.81 -2.74 -1.75
CA MET A 314 -2.81 -3.78 -1.99
C MET A 314 -2.40 -4.68 -3.17
N ALA A 315 -1.89 -4.10 -4.25
CA ALA A 315 -1.37 -4.84 -5.41
C ALA A 315 -0.15 -5.69 -5.02
N LEU A 316 0.79 -5.16 -4.23
CA LEU A 316 1.95 -5.91 -3.76
C LEU A 316 1.53 -7.18 -2.98
N TRP A 317 0.51 -7.08 -2.12
CA TRP A 317 -0.03 -8.25 -1.40
C TRP A 317 -0.76 -9.22 -2.31
N SER A 318 -1.55 -8.71 -3.26
CA SER A 318 -2.32 -9.54 -4.21
C SER A 318 -1.41 -10.34 -5.14
N ASP A 319 -0.33 -9.72 -5.62
CA ASP A 319 0.56 -10.28 -6.63
C ASP A 319 1.72 -11.12 -6.05
N SER A 320 1.97 -11.01 -4.73
CA SER A 320 3.04 -11.78 -4.08
C SER A 320 2.53 -13.14 -3.59
N PRO A 321 3.33 -14.22 -3.75
CA PRO A 321 3.08 -15.45 -3.01
C PRO A 321 3.23 -15.16 -1.51
N ARG A 322 2.21 -15.42 -0.71
CA ARG A 322 2.16 -15.12 0.72
C ARG A 322 2.40 -16.38 1.54
N THR A 323 2.81 -16.16 2.78
CA THR A 323 3.00 -17.21 3.79
C THR A 323 1.91 -17.14 4.84
N CYS A 324 1.59 -18.24 5.47
CA CYS A 324 0.74 -18.34 6.66
C CYS A 324 -0.58 -17.51 6.58
N GLU A 325 -1.24 -17.28 7.70
CA GLU A 325 -2.41 -16.40 7.82
C GLU A 325 -2.01 -15.16 8.62
N TYR A 326 -2.20 -13.97 8.02
CA TYR A 326 -1.92 -12.69 8.66
C TYR A 326 -3.03 -11.68 8.41
N TYR A 327 -3.16 -10.76 9.35
CA TYR A 327 -4.08 -9.63 9.26
C TYR A 327 -3.28 -8.33 9.27
N TYR A 328 -3.80 -7.29 8.62
CA TYR A 328 -3.11 -6.00 8.54
C TYR A 328 -4.10 -4.85 8.58
N VAL A 329 -3.62 -3.70 9.04
CA VAL A 329 -4.20 -2.40 8.72
C VAL A 329 -3.18 -1.64 7.88
N PHE A 330 -3.61 -1.16 6.71
CA PHE A 330 -2.82 -0.28 5.85
C PHE A 330 -3.50 1.08 5.76
N ALA A 331 -2.71 2.14 5.73
CA ALA A 331 -3.24 3.49 5.62
C ALA A 331 -2.32 4.39 4.78
N ASP A 332 -2.93 5.35 4.08
CA ASP A 332 -2.28 6.35 3.23
C ASP A 332 -2.65 7.76 3.72
N GLY A 333 -1.68 8.47 4.27
CA GLY A 333 -1.88 9.83 4.79
C GLY A 333 -2.20 10.88 3.73
N LYS A 334 -1.84 10.65 2.46
CA LYS A 334 -2.11 11.61 1.38
C LYS A 334 -3.58 11.62 0.97
N THR A 335 -4.21 10.43 0.99
CA THR A 335 -5.61 10.25 0.61
C THR A 335 -6.54 10.09 1.81
N ARG A 336 -5.98 9.94 3.02
CA ARG A 336 -6.68 9.58 4.26
C ARG A 336 -7.47 8.27 4.16
N GLN A 337 -7.08 7.41 3.21
CA GLN A 337 -7.68 6.10 3.01
C GLN A 337 -6.99 5.05 3.87
N SER A 338 -7.75 4.05 4.26
CA SER A 338 -7.25 2.89 5.00
C SER A 338 -8.00 1.62 4.58
N VAL A 339 -7.40 0.47 4.88
CA VAL A 339 -8.00 -0.83 4.61
C VAL A 339 -7.55 -1.84 5.65
N GLY A 340 -8.49 -2.68 6.10
CA GLY A 340 -8.20 -3.91 6.83
C GLY A 340 -7.95 -5.04 5.85
N VAL A 341 -7.01 -5.93 6.16
CA VAL A 341 -6.63 -7.04 5.27
C VAL A 341 -6.60 -8.35 6.03
N ALA A 342 -7.18 -9.38 5.45
CA ALA A 342 -7.00 -10.77 5.85
C ALA A 342 -6.33 -11.51 4.70
N ALA A 343 -5.15 -12.11 4.94
CA ALA A 343 -4.35 -12.75 3.91
C ALA A 343 -3.88 -14.14 4.34
N THR A 344 -4.13 -15.13 3.48
CA THR A 344 -3.54 -16.47 3.54
C THR A 344 -2.74 -16.73 2.26
N PRO A 345 -2.00 -17.83 2.11
CA PRO A 345 -1.36 -18.16 0.84
C PRO A 345 -2.34 -18.17 -0.35
N GLU A 346 -3.56 -18.66 -0.15
CA GLU A 346 -4.53 -18.87 -1.22
C GLU A 346 -5.53 -17.71 -1.38
N ARG A 347 -5.78 -16.93 -0.30
CA ARG A 347 -6.87 -15.95 -0.27
C ARG A 347 -6.40 -14.61 0.28
N ILE A 348 -6.95 -13.54 -0.23
CA ILE A 348 -6.81 -12.20 0.32
C ILE A 348 -8.16 -11.50 0.34
N GLU A 349 -8.46 -10.80 1.41
CA GLU A 349 -9.66 -9.99 1.59
C GLU A 349 -9.28 -8.60 2.05
N PHE A 350 -9.96 -7.60 1.48
CA PHE A 350 -9.83 -6.20 1.85
C PHE A 350 -11.14 -5.69 2.42
N VAL A 351 -11.09 -5.09 3.61
CA VAL A 351 -12.26 -4.52 4.31
C VAL A 351 -12.06 -3.01 4.41
N LYS A 352 -12.91 -2.26 3.72
CA LYS A 352 -12.85 -0.79 3.71
C LYS A 352 -13.50 -0.19 4.97
N PRO A 353 -13.18 1.08 5.32
CA PRO A 353 -13.86 1.79 6.38
C PRO A 353 -15.38 1.78 6.19
N GLY A 354 -16.12 1.47 7.26
CA GLY A 354 -17.58 1.37 7.22
C GLY A 354 -18.15 0.05 6.72
N GLU A 355 -17.34 -0.82 6.13
CA GLU A 355 -17.79 -2.15 5.71
C GLU A 355 -17.93 -3.10 6.91
N GLY A 356 -19.01 -3.88 6.90
CA GLY A 356 -19.21 -4.98 7.85
C GLY A 356 -18.42 -6.21 7.42
N HIS A 357 -17.99 -7.02 8.39
CA HIS A 357 -17.32 -8.28 8.12
C HIS A 357 -17.78 -9.35 9.14
N GLU A 358 -17.83 -10.60 8.73
CA GLU A 358 -18.32 -11.72 9.57
C GLU A 358 -17.61 -11.78 10.94
N LEU A 359 -16.29 -11.65 10.95
CA LEU A 359 -15.48 -11.71 12.17
C LEU A 359 -15.40 -10.37 12.93
N LEU A 360 -15.63 -9.25 12.26
CA LEU A 360 -15.46 -7.90 12.84
C LEU A 360 -16.79 -7.27 13.25
N GLY A 361 -17.92 -7.84 12.79
CA GLY A 361 -19.25 -7.30 13.01
C GLY A 361 -19.60 -6.14 12.07
N THR A 362 -20.65 -5.37 12.40
CA THR A 362 -21.15 -4.24 11.61
C THR A 362 -20.05 -3.17 11.45
N GLY A 363 -19.86 -2.63 10.25
CA GLY A 363 -18.90 -1.56 9.99
C GLY A 363 -19.15 -0.32 10.84
N ILE A 364 -18.09 0.41 11.15
CA ILE A 364 -18.13 1.74 11.78
C ILE A 364 -17.70 2.74 10.71
N PRO A 365 -18.52 3.77 10.39
CA PRO A 365 -18.15 4.74 9.35
C PRO A 365 -16.73 5.28 9.54
N ASP A 366 -16.01 5.51 8.43
CA ASP A 366 -14.66 6.07 8.42
C ASP A 366 -13.65 5.35 9.35
N SER A 367 -13.91 4.08 9.65
CA SER A 367 -13.10 3.32 10.60
C SER A 367 -12.88 1.88 10.15
N VAL A 368 -11.66 1.39 10.33
CA VAL A 368 -11.26 -0.02 10.27
C VAL A 368 -10.80 -0.42 11.67
N VAL A 369 -11.34 -1.51 12.21
CA VAL A 369 -11.00 -1.99 13.56
C VAL A 369 -10.76 -3.48 13.53
N LEU A 370 -9.55 -3.90 13.86
CA LEU A 370 -9.11 -5.30 13.84
C LEU A 370 -8.57 -5.72 15.21
N SER A 371 -9.12 -6.79 15.76
CA SER A 371 -8.66 -7.48 16.96
C SER A 371 -9.43 -8.80 17.08
N ALA A 372 -9.34 -9.47 18.23
CA ALA A 372 -10.08 -10.71 18.52
C ALA A 372 -10.78 -10.68 19.89
N GLY A 373 -11.92 -11.39 19.98
CA GLY A 373 -12.65 -11.58 21.23
C GLY A 373 -13.05 -10.28 21.95
N ASP A 374 -12.95 -10.27 23.27
CA ASP A 374 -13.33 -9.12 24.11
C ASP A 374 -12.53 -7.84 23.80
N ARG A 375 -11.31 -7.99 23.29
CA ARG A 375 -10.45 -6.86 22.90
C ARG A 375 -11.04 -6.14 21.69
N LEU A 376 -11.56 -6.89 20.72
CA LEU A 376 -12.25 -6.32 19.56
C LEU A 376 -13.51 -5.56 20.02
N LEU A 377 -14.30 -6.16 20.92
CA LEU A 377 -15.51 -5.51 21.44
C LEU A 377 -15.16 -4.20 22.15
N CYS A 378 -14.19 -4.23 23.05
CA CYS A 378 -13.71 -3.05 23.76
C CYS A 378 -13.20 -1.94 22.82
N LEU A 379 -12.36 -2.28 21.84
CA LEU A 379 -11.83 -1.30 20.87
C LEU A 379 -12.96 -0.70 20.03
N ARG A 380 -13.92 -1.50 19.58
CA ARG A 380 -15.10 -1.04 18.84
C ARG A 380 -15.99 -0.12 19.67
N GLU A 381 -16.20 -0.43 20.95
CA GLU A 381 -16.96 0.44 21.87
C GLU A 381 -16.26 1.77 22.05
N ARG A 382 -14.95 1.79 22.32
CA ARG A 382 -14.17 3.03 22.44
C ARG A 382 -14.26 3.92 21.20
N VAL A 383 -14.12 3.31 19.99
CA VAL A 383 -14.25 4.06 18.73
C VAL A 383 -15.65 4.64 18.59
N LYS A 384 -16.71 3.92 18.95
CA LYS A 384 -18.10 4.42 18.89
C LYS A 384 -18.38 5.52 19.92
N GLU A 385 -17.92 5.37 21.15
CA GLU A 385 -18.10 6.35 22.22
C GLU A 385 -17.39 7.66 21.91
N GLN A 386 -16.22 7.58 21.28
CA GLN A 386 -15.42 8.74 20.90
C GLN A 386 -15.70 9.23 19.46
N PHE A 387 -16.66 8.62 18.75
CA PHE A 387 -16.92 8.94 17.35
C PHE A 387 -17.17 10.44 17.14
N GLY A 388 -16.48 11.03 16.16
CA GLY A 388 -16.50 12.47 15.88
C GLY A 388 -15.71 13.34 16.88
N LYS A 389 -15.05 12.72 17.87
CA LYS A 389 -14.25 13.40 18.89
C LYS A 389 -12.83 12.85 19.00
N ILE A 390 -12.47 11.90 18.16
CA ILE A 390 -11.14 11.29 18.20
C ILE A 390 -10.14 12.32 17.70
N ASP A 391 -9.29 12.80 18.58
CA ASP A 391 -8.07 13.55 18.31
C ASP A 391 -6.84 12.64 18.56
N GLU A 392 -5.66 13.22 18.52
CA GLU A 392 -4.39 12.48 18.68
C GLU A 392 -4.28 11.82 20.06
N GLU A 393 -4.73 12.49 21.11
CA GLU A 393 -4.72 11.96 22.49
C GLU A 393 -5.77 10.84 22.66
N ALA A 394 -6.98 11.07 22.20
CA ALA A 394 -8.03 10.05 22.21
C ALA A 394 -7.64 8.81 21.41
N ALA A 395 -6.97 8.98 20.26
CA ALA A 395 -6.48 7.87 19.43
C ALA A 395 -5.41 7.03 20.17
N LEU A 396 -4.52 7.64 20.95
CA LEU A 396 -3.59 6.92 21.83
C LEU A 396 -4.34 6.07 22.86
N HIS A 397 -5.39 6.63 23.49
CA HIS A 397 -6.19 5.93 24.49
C HIS A 397 -7.03 4.77 23.93
N LEU A 398 -7.27 4.70 22.62
CA LEU A 398 -7.92 3.53 22.03
C LEU A 398 -7.09 2.25 22.24
N MET A 399 -5.76 2.39 22.35
CA MET A 399 -4.82 1.28 22.53
C MET A 399 -4.61 0.85 23.98
N ASP A 400 -5.17 1.58 24.95
CA ASP A 400 -5.04 1.27 26.37
C ASP A 400 -5.57 -0.14 26.68
N ARG A 401 -5.12 -0.69 27.79
CA ARG A 401 -5.65 -1.97 28.28
C ARG A 401 -7.16 -1.86 28.55
N PRO A 402 -7.95 -2.91 28.27
CA PRO A 402 -7.55 -4.28 27.92
C PRO A 402 -7.34 -4.51 26.41
N VAL A 403 -7.40 -3.51 25.53
CA VAL A 403 -7.09 -3.69 24.10
C VAL A 403 -5.66 -4.17 23.93
N ALA A 404 -4.68 -3.51 24.56
CA ALA A 404 -3.34 -4.06 24.74
C ALA A 404 -3.34 -5.11 25.88
N MET A 405 -2.59 -6.21 25.66
CA MET A 405 -2.44 -7.30 26.64
C MET A 405 -1.37 -6.98 27.70
N LYS A 406 -1.22 -7.87 28.70
CA LYS A 406 -0.10 -7.80 29.66
C LYS A 406 1.26 -8.03 28.97
N SER A 407 1.29 -8.80 27.89
CA SER A 407 2.46 -9.06 27.05
C SER A 407 2.67 -8.01 25.96
N ASN A 408 2.04 -6.84 26.05
CA ASN A 408 2.15 -5.78 25.07
C ASN A 408 3.57 -5.24 24.98
N LEU A 409 4.23 -5.52 23.83
CA LEU A 409 5.65 -5.26 23.61
C LEU A 409 5.91 -3.86 23.05
N HIS A 410 5.08 -3.38 22.09
CA HIS A 410 5.05 -1.99 21.67
C HIS A 410 3.68 -1.53 21.22
N ASN A 411 3.43 -0.22 21.35
CA ASN A 411 2.32 0.48 20.73
C ASN A 411 2.84 1.56 19.80
N VAL A 412 2.18 1.74 18.67
CA VAL A 412 2.47 2.83 17.73
C VAL A 412 1.17 3.48 17.27
N LEU A 413 1.08 4.79 17.39
CA LEU A 413 0.08 5.59 16.71
C LEU A 413 0.76 6.38 15.59
N PHE A 414 0.40 6.09 14.34
CA PHE A 414 0.83 6.86 13.19
C PHE A 414 -0.17 7.98 12.88
N VAL A 415 0.35 9.15 12.54
CA VAL A 415 -0.36 10.27 11.92
C VAL A 415 0.24 10.47 10.53
N PRO A 416 -0.14 9.62 9.55
CA PRO A 416 0.63 9.46 8.31
C PRO A 416 0.68 10.71 7.44
N GLU A 417 -0.36 11.55 7.44
CA GLU A 417 -0.40 12.81 6.70
C GLU A 417 0.60 13.85 7.22
N LYS A 418 0.99 13.75 8.52
CA LYS A 418 1.96 14.64 9.16
C LYS A 418 3.35 14.02 9.28
N LEU A 419 3.50 12.74 8.89
CA LEU A 419 4.70 11.92 9.10
C LEU A 419 5.14 11.86 10.57
N ILE A 420 4.16 11.86 11.48
CA ILE A 420 4.36 11.77 12.93
C ILE A 420 3.99 10.37 13.40
N LEU A 421 4.71 9.87 14.39
CA LEU A 421 4.37 8.65 15.10
C LEU A 421 4.61 8.81 16.61
N HIS A 422 3.78 8.17 17.41
CA HIS A 422 3.94 8.03 18.86
C HIS A 422 4.26 6.59 19.16
N VAL A 423 5.36 6.34 19.86
CA VAL A 423 5.91 4.99 20.12
C VAL A 423 6.05 4.77 21.60
N ALA A 424 5.47 3.69 22.10
CA ALA A 424 5.73 3.18 23.45
C ALA A 424 6.29 1.77 23.38
N HIS A 425 7.36 1.48 24.12
CA HIS A 425 7.92 0.14 24.31
C HIS A 425 7.69 -0.36 25.73
N ALA A 426 7.54 -1.68 25.86
CA ALA A 426 7.50 -2.32 27.17
C ALA A 426 8.82 -2.10 27.95
N SER A 427 8.73 -2.06 29.25
CA SER A 427 9.86 -2.20 30.17
C SER A 427 9.90 -3.60 30.77
N HIS A 428 10.85 -3.87 31.65
CA HIS A 428 10.89 -5.14 32.40
C HIS A 428 9.72 -5.32 33.38
N THR A 429 9.04 -4.22 33.73
CA THR A 429 7.99 -4.22 34.75
C THR A 429 6.61 -3.80 34.25
N LYS A 430 6.53 -3.19 33.06
CA LYS A 430 5.30 -2.65 32.52
C LYS A 430 5.13 -2.98 31.03
N PRO A 431 3.92 -3.34 30.60
CA PRO A 431 3.60 -3.43 29.17
C PRO A 431 3.70 -2.03 28.52
N ALA A 432 3.88 -2.01 27.21
CA ALA A 432 4.03 -0.75 26.45
C ALA A 432 2.86 0.23 26.64
N ALA A 433 1.64 -0.27 26.75
CA ALA A 433 0.44 0.55 27.01
C ALA A 433 0.45 1.26 28.38
N GLU A 434 1.33 0.90 29.30
CA GLU A 434 1.52 1.53 30.61
C GLU A 434 2.81 2.37 30.67
N CYS A 435 3.53 2.48 29.54
CA CYS A 435 4.74 3.28 29.37
C CYS A 435 4.42 4.58 28.59
N PRO A 436 5.20 5.67 28.80
CA PRO A 436 5.03 6.90 28.05
C PRO A 436 5.22 6.66 26.53
N ALA A 437 4.35 7.27 25.74
CA ALA A 437 4.53 7.31 24.30
C ALA A 437 5.45 8.48 23.89
N VAL A 438 6.50 8.20 23.16
CA VAL A 438 7.46 9.17 22.66
C VAL A 438 7.03 9.61 21.26
N ARG A 439 6.89 10.93 21.07
CA ARG A 439 6.55 11.51 19.76
C ARG A 439 7.79 11.66 18.90
N LEU A 440 7.75 11.05 17.73
CA LEU A 440 8.78 11.16 16.69
C LEU A 440 8.22 11.85 15.44
N ASP A 441 9.02 12.70 14.83
CA ASP A 441 8.72 13.35 13.55
C ASP A 441 9.69 12.80 12.49
N LEU A 442 9.16 12.03 11.53
CA LEU A 442 9.98 11.35 10.53
C LEU A 442 10.70 12.35 9.61
N ASN A 443 10.09 13.49 9.27
CA ASN A 443 10.77 14.52 8.49
C ASN A 443 12.02 15.01 9.20
N THR A 444 11.88 15.40 10.48
CA THR A 444 13.01 15.86 11.30
C THR A 444 14.09 14.79 11.47
N LEU A 445 13.70 13.52 11.56
CA LEU A 445 14.65 12.41 11.66
C LEU A 445 15.40 12.20 10.35
N LEU A 446 14.72 12.27 9.22
CA LEU A 446 15.30 12.12 7.88
C LEU A 446 16.21 13.27 7.49
N GLU A 447 15.95 14.49 7.95
CA GLU A 447 16.87 15.64 7.73
C GLU A 447 18.27 15.41 8.32
N LYS A 448 18.38 14.57 9.35
CA LYS A 448 19.65 14.21 10.00
C LYS A 448 20.41 13.10 9.28
N VAL A 449 19.78 12.40 8.35
CA VAL A 449 20.36 11.27 7.63
C VAL A 449 21.02 11.78 6.35
N PRO A 450 22.30 11.50 6.08
CA PRO A 450 22.91 11.80 4.80
C PRO A 450 22.12 11.18 3.65
N GLY A 451 21.62 12.01 2.75
CA GLY A 451 20.69 11.54 1.73
C GLY A 451 19.23 11.38 2.17
N GLY A 452 18.86 11.62 3.43
CA GLY A 452 17.52 11.42 3.99
C GLY A 452 16.59 12.64 3.99
N GLY A 453 17.09 13.85 3.69
CA GLY A 453 16.26 15.06 3.66
C GLY A 453 15.15 15.01 2.60
N ALA A 454 14.21 15.95 2.65
CA ALA A 454 13.08 16.05 1.68
C ALA A 454 13.51 16.11 0.19
N ALA A 455 14.81 16.43 -0.08
CA ALA A 455 15.44 16.27 -1.38
C ALA A 455 15.95 14.83 -1.64
N ALA A 456 16.06 13.99 -0.59
CA ALA A 456 16.48 12.59 -0.67
C ALA A 456 15.35 11.60 -0.44
N VAL A 457 14.15 12.08 -0.02
CA VAL A 457 12.97 11.40 -0.54
C VAL A 457 13.18 11.48 -2.03
N PRO A 458 13.52 10.39 -2.75
CA PRO A 458 13.57 10.50 -4.17
C PRO A 458 12.24 11.18 -4.51
N LYS A 459 12.26 12.48 -4.93
CA LYS A 459 11.37 12.88 -5.99
C LYS A 459 11.51 11.72 -6.87
N ALA A 460 10.57 10.73 -6.95
CA ALA A 460 10.83 9.59 -7.75
C ALA A 460 11.71 10.02 -8.95
N ASP A 461 12.97 10.33 -8.62
CA ASP A 461 14.17 9.93 -9.23
C ASP A 461 14.24 8.49 -8.76
N GLY A 462 13.38 7.88 -9.28
CA GLY A 462 13.24 7.67 -10.63
C GLY A 462 14.58 7.93 -11.18
N GLN A 463 15.60 7.10 -11.07
CA GLN A 463 16.16 6.82 -12.34
C GLN A 463 15.01 7.12 -13.23
N LYS A 464 15.07 8.29 -13.94
CA LYS A 464 14.17 8.52 -15.02
C LYS A 464 13.88 7.13 -15.55
N ALA A 465 12.82 6.49 -15.09
CA ALA A 465 12.09 5.62 -15.91
C ALA A 465 11.56 6.64 -16.92
N ALA A 466 12.50 7.19 -17.68
CA ALA A 466 12.26 7.87 -18.90
C ALA A 466 11.39 6.86 -19.58
N ALA A 467 10.15 7.24 -19.87
CA ALA A 467 9.29 6.44 -20.68
C ALA A 467 10.13 6.05 -21.88
N VAL A 468 10.72 4.86 -21.83
CA VAL A 468 11.73 4.44 -22.80
C VAL A 468 10.94 3.90 -23.96
N PRO A 469 11.01 4.53 -25.15
CA PRO A 469 10.42 3.95 -26.35
C PRO A 469 10.87 2.50 -26.52
N GLY A 470 9.92 1.59 -26.68
CA GLY A 470 10.14 0.15 -26.76
C GLY A 470 9.78 -0.61 -25.48
N ALA A 471 9.48 0.07 -24.38
CA ALA A 471 8.96 -0.57 -23.17
C ALA A 471 7.52 -1.08 -23.40
N VAL A 472 7.23 -2.26 -22.86
CA VAL A 472 5.90 -2.84 -22.79
C VAL A 472 5.56 -3.06 -21.32
N LEU A 473 4.47 -2.46 -20.88
CA LEU A 473 3.97 -2.54 -19.51
C LEU A 473 2.73 -3.43 -19.46
N ARG A 474 2.43 -4.02 -18.32
CA ARG A 474 1.24 -4.83 -18.12
C ARG A 474 0.19 -4.04 -17.38
N ALA A 475 -1.02 -3.92 -17.94
CA ALA A 475 -2.18 -3.30 -17.32
C ALA A 475 -3.32 -4.31 -17.18
N SER A 476 -4.28 -3.99 -16.32
CA SER A 476 -5.51 -4.76 -16.13
C SER A 476 -6.72 -3.84 -16.21
N ASP A 477 -7.80 -4.30 -16.83
CA ASP A 477 -9.05 -3.57 -16.83
C ASP A 477 -9.59 -3.44 -15.40
N SER A 478 -9.99 -2.21 -15.03
CA SER A 478 -10.64 -1.88 -13.76
C SER A 478 -12.11 -1.53 -13.92
N LEU A 479 -12.73 -1.82 -15.09
CA LEU A 479 -14.14 -1.53 -15.33
C LEU A 479 -15.05 -2.24 -14.34
N ALA A 480 -15.85 -1.48 -13.61
CA ALA A 480 -16.80 -1.96 -12.61
C ALA A 480 -18.15 -1.22 -12.74
N ALA A 481 -18.92 -1.57 -13.76
CA ALA A 481 -20.19 -0.90 -14.06
C ALA A 481 -21.25 -1.04 -12.96
N GLY A 482 -21.10 -2.03 -12.05
CA GLY A 482 -22.05 -2.29 -10.97
C GLY A 482 -23.43 -2.76 -11.47
N GLU A 483 -24.36 -2.96 -10.54
CA GLU A 483 -25.76 -3.28 -10.87
C GLU A 483 -26.52 -2.02 -11.27
N GLU A 484 -27.40 -2.12 -12.27
CA GLU A 484 -28.26 -1.04 -12.75
C GLU A 484 -29.74 -1.47 -12.68
N ALA A 485 -30.50 -0.72 -11.91
CA ALA A 485 -31.93 -1.01 -11.73
C ALA A 485 -32.80 -0.50 -12.89
N ASN A 486 -32.37 0.59 -13.54
CA ASN A 486 -33.04 1.15 -14.69
C ASN A 486 -32.83 0.26 -15.92
N GLU A 487 -33.89 -0.34 -16.45
CA GLU A 487 -33.83 -1.26 -17.59
C GLU A 487 -33.30 -0.59 -18.87
N ASP A 488 -33.64 0.67 -19.09
CA ASP A 488 -33.19 1.45 -20.23
C ASP A 488 -31.68 1.71 -20.17
N ALA A 489 -31.18 2.14 -19.02
CA ALA A 489 -29.74 2.32 -18.77
C ALA A 489 -28.97 1.00 -18.89
N ARG A 490 -29.53 -0.10 -18.35
CA ARG A 490 -28.94 -1.44 -18.44
C ARG A 490 -28.74 -1.88 -19.88
N THR A 491 -29.75 -1.70 -20.73
CA THR A 491 -29.68 -2.00 -22.16
C THR A 491 -28.57 -1.19 -22.87
N CYS A 492 -28.34 0.05 -22.43
CA CYS A 492 -27.22 0.88 -22.93
C CYS A 492 -25.87 0.31 -22.46
N LEU A 493 -25.73 -0.02 -21.16
CA LEU A 493 -24.51 -0.58 -20.57
C LEU A 493 -24.10 -1.91 -21.20
N ASP A 494 -25.07 -2.79 -21.49
CA ASP A 494 -24.82 -4.11 -22.11
C ASP A 494 -24.08 -4.01 -23.45
N GLY A 495 -24.25 -2.90 -24.17
CA GLY A 495 -23.53 -2.62 -25.42
C GLY A 495 -22.19 -1.89 -25.26
N LEU A 496 -21.82 -1.49 -24.03
CA LEU A 496 -20.67 -0.65 -23.73
C LEU A 496 -19.64 -1.36 -22.81
N CYS A 497 -20.08 -2.40 -22.07
CA CYS A 497 -19.23 -3.13 -21.13
C CYS A 497 -18.57 -4.36 -21.79
N TRP A 498 -17.44 -4.77 -21.25
CA TRP A 498 -16.67 -5.95 -21.67
C TRP A 498 -16.18 -6.73 -20.45
N ALA A 499 -15.78 -7.97 -20.66
CA ALA A 499 -15.17 -8.78 -19.62
C ALA A 499 -13.75 -8.25 -19.31
N PRO A 500 -13.43 -7.92 -18.05
CA PRO A 500 -12.10 -7.46 -17.66
C PRO A 500 -10.99 -8.44 -18.05
N ALA A 501 -9.89 -7.91 -18.59
CA ALA A 501 -8.72 -8.68 -19.01
C ALA A 501 -7.43 -7.93 -18.69
N THR A 502 -6.32 -8.67 -18.62
CA THR A 502 -4.99 -8.05 -18.60
C THR A 502 -4.54 -7.80 -20.06
N PHE A 503 -3.83 -6.69 -20.27
CA PHE A 503 -3.40 -6.28 -21.61
C PHE A 503 -2.05 -5.57 -21.57
N ASP A 504 -1.37 -5.56 -22.73
CA ASP A 504 -0.08 -4.92 -22.88
C ASP A 504 -0.23 -3.45 -23.29
N VAL A 505 0.57 -2.58 -22.69
CA VAL A 505 0.68 -1.15 -22.98
C VAL A 505 2.09 -0.87 -23.49
N ALA A 506 2.22 -0.60 -24.78
CA ALA A 506 3.50 -0.33 -25.42
C ALA A 506 3.78 1.18 -25.46
N ILE A 507 4.97 1.61 -25.07
CA ILE A 507 5.46 2.98 -25.20
C ILE A 507 6.30 3.06 -26.47
N GLU A 508 5.95 3.98 -27.38
CA GLU A 508 6.59 4.15 -28.68
C GLU A 508 7.09 5.59 -28.86
N LYS A 509 7.98 5.79 -29.82
CA LYS A 509 8.42 7.15 -30.20
C LYS A 509 7.24 7.93 -30.79
N ALA A 510 7.21 9.23 -30.48
CA ALA A 510 6.23 10.14 -31.07
C ALA A 510 6.36 10.18 -32.62
N GLU A 511 5.26 10.47 -33.28
CA GLU A 511 5.20 10.65 -34.73
C GLU A 511 5.17 12.16 -35.06
N GLY A 512 6.23 12.66 -35.61
CA GLY A 512 6.40 14.08 -35.84
C GLY A 512 6.43 14.90 -34.54
N ASN A 513 5.69 16.01 -34.49
CA ASN A 513 5.59 16.91 -33.32
C ASN A 513 4.33 16.64 -32.47
N ASN A 514 3.74 15.45 -32.57
CA ASN A 514 2.49 15.09 -31.90
C ASN A 514 2.75 14.31 -30.62
N GLY A 515 2.96 15.02 -29.52
CA GLY A 515 3.33 14.46 -28.22
C GLY A 515 4.85 14.31 -28.03
N ASP A 516 5.25 13.97 -26.83
CA ASP A 516 6.63 13.57 -26.49
C ASP A 516 6.85 12.09 -26.82
N LEU A 517 5.80 11.27 -26.62
CA LEU A 517 5.76 9.83 -26.86
C LEU A 517 4.41 9.40 -27.39
N ARG A 518 4.29 8.14 -27.81
CA ARG A 518 3.02 7.47 -28.11
C ARG A 518 2.83 6.26 -27.22
N VAL A 519 1.57 5.96 -26.91
CA VAL A 519 1.17 4.78 -26.14
C VAL A 519 0.20 3.96 -26.99
N ARG A 520 0.37 2.64 -27.02
CA ARG A 520 -0.49 1.71 -27.77
C ARG A 520 -0.94 0.55 -26.90
N PHE A 521 -2.23 0.21 -27.00
CA PHE A 521 -2.84 -0.93 -26.32
C PHE A 521 -4.00 -1.50 -27.15
N PRO A 522 -4.46 -2.74 -26.89
CA PRO A 522 -5.58 -3.33 -27.65
C PRO A 522 -6.91 -2.70 -27.26
N SER A 523 -7.80 -2.49 -28.25
CA SER A 523 -9.19 -2.07 -28.01
C SER A 523 -9.98 -3.20 -27.32
N PRO A 524 -10.78 -2.89 -26.27
CA PRO A 524 -11.59 -3.91 -25.59
C PRO A 524 -12.82 -4.35 -26.41
N LEU A 525 -13.35 -3.45 -27.24
CA LEU A 525 -14.51 -3.67 -28.12
C LEU A 525 -14.11 -3.41 -29.57
N ALA A 526 -13.14 -4.18 -30.09
CA ALA A 526 -12.66 -3.98 -31.45
C ALA A 526 -13.77 -4.13 -32.49
N ALA A 527 -13.96 -3.11 -33.31
CA ALA A 527 -14.96 -3.09 -34.39
C ALA A 527 -14.36 -2.52 -35.69
N GLY A 528 -14.90 -2.94 -36.83
CA GLY A 528 -14.45 -2.47 -38.14
C GLY A 528 -13.08 -3.00 -38.57
N PRO A 529 -12.30 -2.21 -39.34
CA PRO A 529 -11.03 -2.65 -39.91
C PRO A 529 -9.93 -2.83 -38.86
N ASP A 530 -8.95 -3.72 -39.14
CA ASP A 530 -7.86 -4.09 -38.23
C ASP A 530 -7.10 -2.89 -37.65
N CYS A 531 -6.99 -1.77 -38.38
CA CYS A 531 -6.36 -0.55 -37.87
C CYS A 531 -7.08 0.05 -36.64
N ASN A 532 -8.35 -0.31 -36.40
CA ASN A 532 -9.11 0.07 -35.23
C ASN A 532 -8.91 -0.87 -34.03
N HIS A 533 -8.29 -2.04 -34.21
CA HIS A 533 -8.09 -3.01 -33.12
C HIS A 533 -7.03 -2.57 -32.11
N ALA A 534 -6.17 -1.61 -32.46
CA ALA A 534 -5.20 -0.98 -31.56
C ALA A 534 -5.62 0.46 -31.27
N VAL A 535 -5.60 0.82 -30.00
CA VAL A 535 -5.80 2.20 -29.53
C VAL A 535 -4.45 2.89 -29.49
N TRP A 536 -4.40 4.12 -29.95
CA TRP A 536 -3.23 4.97 -29.95
C TRP A 536 -3.51 6.24 -29.13
N MET A 537 -2.56 6.60 -28.24
CA MET A 537 -2.58 7.89 -27.54
C MET A 537 -1.31 8.68 -27.84
N GLU A 538 -1.45 9.97 -28.10
CA GLU A 538 -0.34 10.91 -28.11
C GLU A 538 -0.09 11.34 -26.68
N TRP A 539 1.09 11.07 -26.12
CA TRP A 539 1.41 11.40 -24.73
C TRP A 539 2.26 12.67 -24.65
N TYR A 540 1.68 13.72 -24.11
CA TYR A 540 2.31 14.99 -23.74
C TYR A 540 2.64 14.91 -22.25
N GLN A 541 3.93 14.82 -21.92
CA GLN A 541 4.37 14.61 -20.56
C GLN A 541 4.20 15.88 -19.72
N ALA A 542 3.80 15.74 -18.45
CA ALA A 542 3.68 16.84 -17.49
C ALA A 542 5.02 17.57 -17.34
N ARG A 543 4.96 18.93 -17.28
CA ARG A 543 6.15 19.76 -17.13
C ARG A 543 6.01 20.67 -15.92
N ASP A 544 7.12 20.82 -15.18
CA ASP A 544 7.22 21.76 -14.06
C ASP A 544 7.43 23.20 -14.55
N ALA A 545 7.58 24.13 -13.60
CA ALA A 545 7.79 25.56 -13.90
C ALA A 545 9.05 25.84 -14.73
N ASP A 546 10.04 24.94 -14.68
CA ASP A 546 11.29 25.04 -15.43
C ASP A 546 11.20 24.31 -16.79
N GLY A 547 10.00 23.81 -17.16
CA GLY A 547 9.73 23.09 -18.40
C GLY A 547 10.29 21.66 -18.45
N GLN A 548 10.77 21.13 -17.31
CA GLN A 548 11.27 19.78 -17.22
C GLN A 548 10.13 18.78 -17.04
N VAL A 549 10.28 17.58 -17.60
CA VAL A 549 9.32 16.51 -17.41
C VAL A 549 9.30 16.10 -15.95
N CYS A 550 8.09 16.07 -15.34
CA CYS A 550 7.91 15.76 -13.93
C CYS A 550 6.84 14.69 -13.73
N ARG A 551 6.80 14.10 -12.55
CA ARG A 551 5.68 13.24 -12.12
C ARG A 551 4.46 14.13 -11.85
N GLY A 552 3.28 13.68 -12.26
CA GLY A 552 2.06 14.44 -12.06
C GLY A 552 0.79 13.63 -12.31
N PRO A 553 -0.38 14.24 -12.04
CA PRO A 553 -1.67 13.67 -12.42
C PRO A 553 -1.77 13.53 -13.93
N ALA A 554 -2.75 12.78 -14.41
CA ALA A 554 -2.98 12.62 -15.85
C ALA A 554 -4.39 13.03 -16.25
N CYS A 555 -4.54 13.38 -17.53
CA CYS A 555 -5.81 13.59 -18.18
C CYS A 555 -5.85 12.86 -19.53
N VAL A 556 -6.80 11.98 -19.70
CA VAL A 556 -7.12 11.38 -20.99
C VAL A 556 -7.92 12.41 -21.80
N VAL A 557 -7.38 12.85 -22.94
CA VAL A 557 -7.97 13.88 -23.79
C VAL A 557 -8.66 13.23 -24.99
N VAL A 558 -9.95 13.49 -25.18
CA VAL A 558 -10.75 12.95 -26.27
C VAL A 558 -11.05 14.09 -27.25
N HIS A 559 -10.51 13.96 -28.46
CA HIS A 559 -10.51 15.04 -29.46
C HIS A 559 -11.89 15.27 -30.13
N GLU A 560 -12.03 16.40 -30.79
CA GLU A 560 -13.17 16.81 -31.60
C GLU A 560 -13.28 16.00 -32.91
N SER A 561 -14.36 16.23 -33.69
CA SER A 561 -14.63 15.58 -35.00
C SER A 561 -13.65 15.94 -36.11
N GLY A 562 -12.79 16.94 -35.91
CA GLY A 562 -11.83 17.40 -36.92
C GLY A 562 -10.74 16.37 -37.23
N SER A 563 -10.51 16.08 -38.51
CA SER A 563 -9.51 15.08 -38.94
C SER A 563 -8.06 15.40 -38.47
N GLY A 564 -7.78 16.70 -38.21
CA GLY A 564 -6.50 17.16 -37.67
C GLY A 564 -6.37 17.01 -36.15
N MET A 565 -7.45 16.68 -35.42
CA MET A 565 -7.47 16.58 -33.96
C MET A 565 -6.82 17.80 -33.27
N THR A 566 -7.05 18.99 -33.84
CA THR A 566 -6.30 20.21 -33.51
C THR A 566 -6.61 20.70 -32.10
N VAL A 567 -7.90 20.74 -31.74
CA VAL A 567 -8.34 21.21 -30.41
C VAL A 567 -7.86 20.25 -29.32
N GLY A 568 -7.99 18.94 -29.53
CA GLY A 568 -7.46 17.93 -28.60
C GLY A 568 -5.96 18.09 -28.36
N ARG A 569 -5.18 18.35 -29.43
CA ARG A 569 -3.73 18.59 -29.30
C ARG A 569 -3.40 19.91 -28.59
N ILE A 570 -4.18 20.99 -28.79
CA ILE A 570 -4.01 22.26 -28.08
C ILE A 570 -4.26 22.04 -26.58
N ILE A 571 -5.34 21.36 -26.23
CA ILE A 571 -5.68 21.04 -24.83
C ILE A 571 -4.59 20.18 -24.20
N ALA A 572 -4.14 19.13 -24.89
CA ALA A 572 -3.11 18.24 -24.38
C ALA A 572 -1.77 18.97 -24.10
N ARG A 573 -1.35 19.88 -25.01
CA ARG A 573 -0.16 20.72 -24.78
C ARG A 573 -0.35 21.69 -23.62
N GLY A 574 -1.53 22.31 -23.52
CA GLY A 574 -1.85 23.23 -22.43
C GLY A 574 -1.82 22.54 -21.07
N LEU A 575 -2.46 21.39 -20.93
CA LEU A 575 -2.45 20.60 -19.68
C LEU A 575 -1.03 20.14 -19.32
N SER A 576 -0.24 19.73 -20.30
CA SER A 576 1.18 19.39 -20.10
C SER A 576 1.97 20.56 -19.49
N ALA A 577 1.77 21.77 -19.98
CA ALA A 577 2.40 22.98 -19.45
C ALA A 577 1.91 23.34 -18.03
N HIS A 578 0.74 22.85 -17.61
CA HIS A 578 0.20 23.01 -16.27
C HIS A 578 0.53 21.84 -15.33
N GLY A 579 1.51 21.00 -15.67
CA GLY A 579 1.95 19.90 -14.82
C GLY A 579 1.04 18.67 -14.81
N VAL A 580 0.22 18.48 -15.86
CA VAL A 580 -0.67 17.32 -16.03
C VAL A 580 -0.22 16.50 -17.24
N HIS A 581 0.04 15.21 -17.09
CA HIS A 581 0.26 14.31 -18.22
C HIS A 581 -1.00 14.24 -19.08
N ALA A 582 -0.94 14.67 -20.33
CA ALA A 582 -2.06 14.59 -21.21
C ALA A 582 -1.89 13.47 -22.23
N LEU A 583 -2.87 12.57 -22.28
CA LEU A 583 -2.90 11.41 -23.17
C LEU A 583 -4.05 11.58 -24.17
N MET A 584 -3.77 12.11 -25.36
CA MET A 584 -4.80 12.32 -26.36
C MET A 584 -5.08 11.03 -27.12
N VAL A 585 -6.25 10.45 -26.89
CA VAL A 585 -6.72 9.23 -27.56
C VAL A 585 -7.10 9.54 -29.01
N GLN A 586 -6.57 8.76 -29.96
CA GLN A 586 -7.05 8.77 -31.34
C GLN A 586 -8.27 7.85 -31.44
N MET A 587 -9.46 8.42 -31.57
CA MET A 587 -10.72 7.68 -31.72
C MET A 587 -10.71 6.76 -32.96
N PRO A 588 -11.58 5.76 -33.04
CA PRO A 588 -11.73 4.93 -34.24
C PRO A 588 -11.88 5.77 -35.51
N TYR A 589 -11.19 5.38 -36.57
CA TYR A 589 -11.14 6.08 -37.90
C TYR A 589 -10.35 7.41 -37.91
N TYR A 590 -9.62 7.78 -36.82
CA TYR A 590 -8.76 8.95 -36.77
C TYR A 590 -7.28 8.59 -36.67
N GLY A 591 -6.40 9.47 -37.13
CA GLY A 591 -4.95 9.33 -37.01
C GLY A 591 -4.43 8.00 -37.56
N ALA A 592 -3.68 7.27 -36.72
CA ALA A 592 -3.13 5.95 -37.04
C ALA A 592 -4.20 4.86 -37.24
N ARG A 593 -5.44 5.13 -36.81
CA ARG A 593 -6.59 4.21 -36.91
C ARG A 593 -7.42 4.46 -38.15
N ARG A 594 -6.99 5.37 -39.02
CA ARG A 594 -7.68 5.68 -40.28
C ARG A 594 -7.34 4.59 -41.31
N PRO A 595 -8.36 3.91 -41.91
CA PRO A 595 -8.11 2.94 -42.95
C PRO A 595 -7.46 3.60 -44.17
N LYS A 596 -6.53 2.92 -44.81
CA LYS A 596 -5.85 3.41 -46.02
C LYS A 596 -6.79 3.47 -47.21
N GLU A 597 -7.77 2.59 -47.28
CA GLU A 597 -8.75 2.45 -48.35
C GLU A 597 -10.16 2.39 -47.74
N GLY A 598 -11.14 2.96 -48.40
CA GLY A 598 -12.54 2.96 -47.96
C GLY A 598 -12.86 4.09 -46.96
N LYS A 599 -14.17 4.39 -46.82
CA LYS A 599 -14.73 5.26 -45.79
C LYS A 599 -15.71 4.43 -44.97
N ALA A 600 -15.80 4.69 -43.67
CA ALA A 600 -16.84 4.09 -42.82
C ALA A 600 -18.22 4.55 -43.34
N GLY A 601 -19.11 3.59 -43.53
CA GLY A 601 -20.51 3.85 -43.80
C GLY A 601 -21.25 4.27 -42.51
N ALA A 602 -22.49 4.74 -42.67
CA ALA A 602 -23.30 5.17 -41.51
C ALA A 602 -23.60 4.01 -40.52
N GLU A 603 -23.63 2.77 -41.00
CA GLU A 603 -23.81 1.58 -40.19
C GLU A 603 -22.70 1.35 -39.15
N MET A 604 -21.54 1.99 -39.35
CA MET A 604 -20.43 1.93 -38.41
C MET A 604 -20.49 3.00 -37.33
N LEU A 605 -21.46 3.91 -37.33
CA LEU A 605 -21.54 4.99 -36.34
C LEU A 605 -21.63 4.47 -34.93
N VAL A 606 -22.61 3.61 -34.62
CA VAL A 606 -22.78 3.05 -33.25
C VAL A 606 -21.63 2.13 -32.85
N PRO A 607 -21.19 1.19 -33.66
CA PRO A 607 -20.00 0.39 -33.34
C PRO A 607 -18.77 1.26 -33.07
N ALA A 608 -18.53 2.31 -33.85
CA ALA A 608 -17.38 3.19 -33.68
C ALA A 608 -17.46 4.03 -32.39
N VAL A 609 -18.66 4.54 -32.04
CA VAL A 609 -18.85 5.30 -30.78
C VAL A 609 -18.76 4.37 -29.58
N ARG A 610 -19.36 3.19 -29.60
CA ARG A 610 -19.23 2.19 -28.52
C ARG A 610 -17.77 1.77 -28.32
N GLN A 611 -17.04 1.55 -29.41
CA GLN A 611 -15.62 1.29 -29.36
C GLN A 611 -14.85 2.48 -28.78
N ALA A 612 -15.14 3.72 -29.17
CA ALA A 612 -14.50 4.90 -28.62
C ALA A 612 -14.73 5.03 -27.11
N VAL A 613 -15.95 4.79 -26.65
CA VAL A 613 -16.29 4.79 -25.21
C VAL A 613 -15.46 3.75 -24.44
N ALA A 614 -15.41 2.52 -24.95
CA ALA A 614 -14.65 1.44 -24.34
C ALA A 614 -13.13 1.72 -24.37
N ASP A 615 -12.62 2.24 -25.48
CA ASP A 615 -11.21 2.62 -25.65
C ASP A 615 -10.80 3.72 -24.67
N VAL A 616 -11.64 4.76 -24.52
CA VAL A 616 -11.39 5.86 -23.58
C VAL A 616 -11.44 5.35 -22.15
N ARG A 617 -12.39 4.47 -21.80
CA ARG A 617 -12.40 3.90 -20.44
C ARG A 617 -11.17 3.02 -20.17
N ARG A 618 -10.73 2.17 -21.12
CA ARG A 618 -9.48 1.39 -20.99
C ARG A 618 -8.23 2.26 -21.00
N ALA A 619 -8.26 3.44 -21.66
CA ALA A 619 -7.16 4.40 -21.66
C ALA A 619 -6.80 4.87 -20.24
N ARG A 620 -7.77 4.95 -19.32
CA ARG A 620 -7.52 5.20 -17.89
C ARG A 620 -6.56 4.15 -17.30
N ASP A 621 -6.83 2.87 -17.55
CA ASP A 621 -6.05 1.77 -17.02
C ASP A 621 -4.67 1.66 -17.69
N ALA A 622 -4.61 1.97 -18.97
CA ALA A 622 -3.35 2.12 -19.69
C ALA A 622 -2.50 3.30 -19.15
N ALA A 623 -3.13 4.43 -18.83
CA ALA A 623 -2.45 5.58 -18.25
C ALA A 623 -1.92 5.30 -16.85
N ALA A 624 -2.64 4.51 -16.05
CA ALA A 624 -2.29 4.20 -14.66
C ALA A 624 -0.96 3.44 -14.50
N VAL A 625 -0.52 2.71 -15.52
CA VAL A 625 0.75 1.96 -15.50
C VAL A 625 1.92 2.73 -16.12
N LEU A 626 1.69 3.93 -16.66
CA LEU A 626 2.74 4.71 -17.32
C LEU A 626 3.70 5.31 -16.30
N PRO A 627 5.02 5.32 -16.57
CA PRO A 627 5.99 6.02 -15.73
C PRO A 627 5.64 7.49 -15.56
N LEU A 628 5.86 8.04 -14.38
CA LEU A 628 5.61 9.44 -14.01
C LEU A 628 4.12 9.83 -13.88
N VAL A 629 3.18 8.98 -14.26
CA VAL A 629 1.74 9.23 -14.05
C VAL A 629 1.37 8.88 -12.59
N ASP A 630 0.61 9.77 -11.96
CA ASP A 630 -0.05 9.51 -10.69
C ASP A 630 -1.36 8.76 -10.95
N ALA A 631 -1.36 7.44 -10.76
CA ALA A 631 -2.49 6.57 -11.03
C ALA A 631 -3.75 6.87 -10.20
N SER A 632 -3.60 7.57 -9.06
CA SER A 632 -4.73 7.98 -8.21
C SER A 632 -5.45 9.23 -8.70
N ARG A 633 -4.87 9.98 -9.65
CA ARG A 633 -5.40 11.24 -10.16
C ARG A 633 -5.40 11.24 -11.70
N ILE A 634 -6.32 10.47 -12.27
CA ILE A 634 -6.50 10.36 -13.72
C ILE A 634 -7.89 10.90 -14.08
N ALA A 635 -7.91 12.03 -14.76
CA ALA A 635 -9.10 12.67 -15.27
C ALA A 635 -9.37 12.31 -16.74
N VAL A 636 -10.56 12.62 -17.21
CA VAL A 636 -10.92 12.59 -18.63
C VAL A 636 -11.51 13.92 -19.06
N GLN A 637 -11.11 14.37 -20.25
CA GLN A 637 -11.66 15.56 -20.90
C GLN A 637 -12.01 15.24 -22.35
N GLY A 638 -13.18 15.67 -22.82
CA GLY A 638 -13.57 15.50 -24.21
C GLY A 638 -14.24 16.74 -24.77
N THR A 639 -14.00 16.99 -26.06
CA THR A 639 -14.55 18.18 -26.78
C THR A 639 -15.43 17.75 -27.93
N SER A 640 -16.63 18.34 -28.07
CA SER A 640 -17.61 18.11 -29.18
C SER A 640 -17.87 16.60 -29.33
N LEU A 641 -17.50 15.93 -30.39
CA LEU A 641 -17.62 14.49 -30.55
C LEU A 641 -16.96 13.73 -29.37
N GLY A 642 -15.76 14.13 -28.98
CA GLY A 642 -15.08 13.58 -27.80
C GLY A 642 -15.82 13.89 -26.51
N GLY A 643 -16.55 15.00 -26.45
CA GLY A 643 -17.41 15.37 -25.33
C GLY A 643 -18.58 14.38 -25.12
N PHE A 644 -19.24 13.97 -26.20
CA PHE A 644 -20.30 12.94 -26.15
C PHE A 644 -19.73 11.58 -25.68
N VAL A 645 -18.56 11.18 -26.20
CA VAL A 645 -17.88 9.98 -25.76
C VAL A 645 -17.56 10.07 -24.26
N THR A 646 -17.00 11.19 -23.81
CA THR A 646 -16.65 11.43 -22.41
C THR A 646 -17.88 11.43 -21.50
N ALA A 647 -18.98 12.04 -21.94
CA ALA A 647 -20.25 12.00 -21.22
C ALA A 647 -20.77 10.57 -21.02
N THR A 648 -20.67 9.74 -22.05
CA THR A 648 -21.06 8.32 -21.95
C THR A 648 -20.10 7.54 -21.03
N VAL A 649 -18.78 7.79 -21.10
CA VAL A 649 -17.77 7.17 -20.22
C VAL A 649 -18.04 7.49 -18.74
N ALA A 650 -18.43 8.74 -18.43
CA ALA A 650 -18.75 9.17 -17.06
C ALA A 650 -19.88 8.34 -16.41
N GLY A 651 -20.78 7.77 -17.22
CA GLY A 651 -21.89 6.93 -16.74
C GLY A 651 -21.59 5.43 -16.70
N LEU A 652 -20.40 4.98 -17.14
CA LEU A 652 -20.05 3.56 -17.09
C LEU A 652 -19.76 3.09 -15.66
N ASP A 653 -18.83 3.78 -15.02
CA ASP A 653 -18.38 3.52 -13.66
C ASP A 653 -17.66 4.75 -13.05
N GLU A 654 -17.11 4.62 -11.86
CA GLU A 654 -16.34 5.67 -11.19
C GLU A 654 -14.83 5.63 -11.53
N GLY A 655 -14.44 5.08 -12.70
CA GLY A 655 -13.05 4.83 -13.05
C GLY A 655 -12.17 6.08 -13.17
N TYR A 656 -12.74 7.24 -13.55
CA TYR A 656 -12.02 8.50 -13.62
C TYR A 656 -12.20 9.35 -12.36
N ASP A 657 -11.13 9.99 -11.90
CA ASP A 657 -11.17 10.88 -10.73
C ASP A 657 -11.98 12.16 -11.01
N LYS A 658 -11.83 12.74 -12.20
CA LYS A 658 -12.56 13.94 -12.65
C LYS A 658 -12.97 13.82 -14.11
N VAL A 659 -14.12 14.42 -14.47
CA VAL A 659 -14.68 14.38 -15.82
C VAL A 659 -14.99 15.79 -16.31
N PHE A 660 -14.51 16.13 -17.50
CA PHE A 660 -14.72 17.46 -18.11
C PHE A 660 -15.30 17.32 -19.53
N ILE A 661 -16.53 17.74 -19.70
CA ILE A 661 -17.30 17.63 -20.93
C ILE A 661 -17.39 19.05 -21.59
N LEU A 662 -16.80 19.21 -22.78
CA LEU A 662 -16.73 20.47 -23.46
C LEU A 662 -17.58 20.43 -24.73
N LEU A 663 -18.49 21.42 -24.91
CA LEU A 663 -19.30 21.63 -26.10
C LEU A 663 -20.04 20.34 -26.54
N ALA A 664 -20.61 19.63 -25.60
CA ALA A 664 -21.41 18.41 -25.80
C ALA A 664 -22.59 18.39 -24.82
N GLY A 665 -23.63 17.67 -25.14
CA GLY A 665 -24.85 17.60 -24.35
C GLY A 665 -25.56 16.25 -24.46
N GLY A 666 -26.81 16.20 -24.11
CA GLY A 666 -27.69 15.05 -24.25
C GLY A 666 -28.77 15.26 -25.31
N ASP A 667 -29.66 14.28 -25.43
CA ASP A 667 -30.70 14.25 -26.48
C ASP A 667 -30.08 14.32 -27.90
N LEU A 668 -29.29 13.29 -28.23
CA LEU A 668 -28.59 13.21 -29.52
C LEU A 668 -29.53 13.35 -30.72
N VAL A 669 -30.78 12.89 -30.60
CA VAL A 669 -31.81 13.06 -31.64
C VAL A 669 -32.13 14.55 -31.83
N GLY A 670 -32.42 15.26 -30.73
CA GLY A 670 -32.71 16.70 -30.77
C GLY A 670 -31.50 17.52 -31.20
N VAL A 671 -30.28 17.16 -30.85
CA VAL A 671 -29.04 17.76 -31.34
C VAL A 671 -28.94 17.61 -32.86
N LEU A 672 -29.23 16.44 -33.43
CA LEU A 672 -29.20 16.24 -34.88
C LEU A 672 -30.35 16.95 -35.59
N GLU A 673 -31.53 17.02 -34.97
CA GLU A 673 -32.72 17.73 -35.59
C GLU A 673 -32.54 19.24 -35.61
N LYS A 674 -32.01 19.84 -34.52
CA LYS A 674 -31.95 21.29 -34.32
C LYS A 674 -30.57 21.89 -34.60
N GLY A 675 -29.50 21.08 -34.48
CA GLY A 675 -28.14 21.53 -34.72
C GLY A 675 -27.86 21.81 -36.18
N LYS A 676 -26.95 22.77 -36.40
CA LYS A 676 -26.51 23.22 -37.75
C LYS A 676 -25.08 22.72 -38.02
N LYS A 677 -24.60 23.00 -39.24
CA LYS A 677 -23.20 22.76 -39.65
C LYS A 677 -22.77 21.29 -39.50
N ASP A 678 -21.99 20.94 -38.50
CA ASP A 678 -21.47 19.57 -38.34
C ASP A 678 -22.57 18.59 -37.94
N ALA A 679 -23.56 18.99 -37.13
CA ALA A 679 -24.75 18.20 -36.84
C ALA A 679 -25.59 17.92 -38.11
N GLU A 680 -25.73 18.94 -38.96
CA GLU A 680 -26.41 18.82 -40.25
C GLU A 680 -25.71 17.84 -41.19
N LYS A 681 -24.38 17.89 -41.31
CA LYS A 681 -23.59 16.93 -42.10
C LYS A 681 -23.75 15.47 -41.62
N VAL A 682 -23.86 15.27 -40.31
CA VAL A 682 -24.10 13.93 -39.75
C VAL A 682 -25.51 13.46 -40.12
N ARG A 683 -26.52 14.34 -40.00
CA ARG A 683 -27.91 14.04 -40.37
C ARG A 683 -28.00 13.68 -41.87
N GLU A 684 -27.34 14.46 -42.76
CA GLU A 684 -27.30 14.19 -44.20
C GLU A 684 -26.70 12.81 -44.49
N LYS A 685 -25.56 12.46 -43.88
CA LYS A 685 -24.94 11.15 -44.04
C LYS A 685 -25.79 10.00 -43.58
N LEU A 686 -26.53 10.18 -42.46
CA LEU A 686 -27.46 9.17 -41.95
C LEU A 686 -28.65 8.99 -42.91
N ALA A 687 -29.17 10.07 -43.47
CA ALA A 687 -30.21 10.01 -44.48
C ALA A 687 -29.74 9.35 -45.79
N GLU A 688 -28.51 9.66 -46.26
CA GLU A 688 -27.90 9.04 -47.44
C GLU A 688 -27.66 7.54 -47.26
N SER A 689 -27.56 7.02 -46.02
CA SER A 689 -27.37 5.59 -45.75
C SER A 689 -28.60 4.73 -46.00
N GLY A 690 -29.74 5.33 -46.27
CA GLY A 690 -31.01 4.61 -46.46
C GLY A 690 -31.70 4.17 -45.17
N MET A 691 -31.20 4.59 -44.00
CA MET A 691 -31.83 4.31 -42.71
C MET A 691 -33.14 5.11 -42.60
N THR A 692 -34.17 4.46 -42.07
CA THR A 692 -35.42 5.15 -41.72
C THR A 692 -35.21 6.03 -40.48
N GLU A 693 -36.07 7.03 -40.31
CA GLU A 693 -36.04 7.93 -39.16
C GLU A 693 -36.09 7.18 -37.83
N ASN A 694 -36.89 6.11 -37.72
CA ASN A 694 -36.93 5.26 -36.53
C ASN A 694 -35.62 4.51 -36.29
N GLN A 695 -34.98 3.98 -37.33
CA GLN A 695 -33.68 3.33 -37.22
C GLN A 695 -32.58 4.32 -36.79
N ILE A 696 -32.63 5.57 -37.26
CA ILE A 696 -31.73 6.63 -36.80
C ILE A 696 -31.93 6.88 -35.28
N LYS A 697 -33.18 7.03 -34.84
CA LYS A 697 -33.53 7.24 -33.43
C LYS A 697 -33.06 6.09 -32.55
N GLU A 698 -33.32 4.85 -32.92
CA GLU A 698 -32.83 3.66 -32.21
C GLU A 698 -31.30 3.58 -32.15
N THR A 699 -30.64 3.93 -33.26
CA THR A 699 -29.20 3.98 -33.40
C THR A 699 -28.57 4.97 -32.41
N LEU A 700 -29.11 6.20 -32.38
CA LEU A 700 -28.63 7.26 -31.48
C LEU A 700 -28.96 6.95 -30.02
N HIS A 701 -30.12 6.36 -29.78
CA HIS A 701 -30.53 5.94 -28.42
C HIS A 701 -29.57 4.95 -27.78
N ALA A 702 -28.94 4.09 -28.56
CA ALA A 702 -27.95 3.12 -28.09
C ALA A 702 -26.64 3.74 -27.53
N ILE A 703 -26.39 5.00 -27.80
CA ILE A 703 -25.19 5.77 -27.40
C ILE A 703 -25.54 7.10 -26.73
N GLU A 704 -26.80 7.27 -26.30
CA GLU A 704 -27.34 8.48 -25.69
C GLU A 704 -26.82 8.70 -24.27
N PRO A 705 -26.03 9.74 -23.96
CA PRO A 705 -25.40 9.91 -22.65
C PRO A 705 -26.42 10.21 -21.53
N THR A 706 -27.58 10.83 -21.82
CA THR A 706 -28.59 11.12 -20.78
C THR A 706 -29.17 9.85 -20.13
N ARG A 707 -29.12 8.72 -20.82
CA ARG A 707 -29.56 7.43 -20.27
C ARG A 707 -28.68 6.96 -19.09
N LEU A 708 -27.44 7.41 -19.05
CA LEU A 708 -26.43 7.06 -18.03
C LEU A 708 -26.10 8.22 -17.10
N ALA A 709 -26.64 9.43 -17.33
CA ALA A 709 -26.27 10.64 -16.61
C ALA A 709 -26.59 10.58 -15.10
N HIS A 710 -27.63 9.85 -14.69
CA HIS A 710 -27.95 9.63 -13.27
C HIS A 710 -26.86 8.86 -12.51
N ARG A 711 -25.88 8.28 -13.22
CA ARG A 711 -24.73 7.54 -12.68
C ARG A 711 -23.49 8.45 -12.53
N TYR A 712 -23.55 9.71 -12.93
CA TYR A 712 -22.44 10.63 -12.79
C TYR A 712 -22.08 10.86 -11.32
N ARG A 713 -20.84 11.21 -11.07
CA ARG A 713 -20.39 11.79 -9.82
C ARG A 713 -20.55 13.33 -9.93
N PRO A 714 -21.62 13.92 -9.37
CA PRO A 714 -21.91 15.34 -9.55
C PRO A 714 -20.77 16.24 -9.02
N ASP A 715 -20.12 15.83 -7.92
CA ASP A 715 -18.98 16.48 -7.31
C ASP A 715 -17.67 16.40 -8.12
N ARG A 716 -17.65 15.59 -9.18
CA ARG A 716 -16.45 15.31 -10.01
C ARG A 716 -16.65 15.51 -11.49
N THR A 717 -17.80 16.02 -11.91
CA THR A 717 -18.16 16.19 -13.34
C THR A 717 -18.47 17.65 -13.63
N TRP A 718 -17.85 18.20 -14.69
CA TRP A 718 -18.06 19.56 -15.17
C TRP A 718 -18.49 19.55 -16.63
N ILE A 719 -19.41 20.46 -16.98
CA ILE A 719 -19.83 20.73 -18.37
C ILE A 719 -19.46 22.18 -18.74
N PHE A 720 -18.80 22.37 -19.88
CA PHE A 720 -18.48 23.67 -20.45
C PHE A 720 -19.24 23.83 -21.76
N SER A 721 -20.17 24.78 -21.83
CA SER A 721 -21.07 24.99 -22.99
C SER A 721 -20.97 26.40 -23.56
N GLY A 722 -21.23 26.54 -24.83
CA GLY A 722 -21.34 27.84 -25.48
C GLY A 722 -22.81 28.34 -25.45
N LYS A 723 -23.05 29.57 -24.98
CA LYS A 723 -24.41 30.16 -24.95
C LYS A 723 -25.02 30.32 -26.33
N TYR A 724 -24.17 30.55 -27.32
CA TYR A 724 -24.59 30.80 -28.73
C TYR A 724 -24.20 29.62 -29.63
N ASP A 725 -24.05 28.43 -29.07
CA ASP A 725 -23.70 27.24 -29.84
C ASP A 725 -24.88 26.81 -30.72
N ASP A 726 -24.66 26.81 -32.04
CA ASP A 726 -25.61 26.39 -33.02
C ASP A 726 -25.37 24.98 -33.58
N VAL A 727 -24.31 24.30 -33.11
CA VAL A 727 -24.02 22.89 -33.40
C VAL A 727 -24.59 22.00 -32.30
N VAL A 728 -24.28 22.31 -31.05
CA VAL A 728 -24.85 21.68 -29.85
C VAL A 728 -25.56 22.77 -29.04
N PRO A 729 -26.85 23.01 -29.25
CA PRO A 729 -27.55 24.10 -28.58
C PRO A 729 -27.50 23.97 -27.05
N LEU A 730 -27.36 25.11 -26.36
CA LEU A 730 -27.21 25.18 -24.89
C LEU A 730 -28.25 24.35 -24.13
N ALA A 731 -29.49 24.28 -24.64
CA ALA A 731 -30.56 23.49 -24.01
C ALA A 731 -30.23 22.00 -23.86
N HIS A 732 -29.44 21.43 -24.78
CA HIS A 732 -29.01 20.03 -24.73
C HIS A 732 -27.88 19.83 -23.73
N CYS A 733 -27.01 20.84 -23.53
CA CYS A 733 -26.00 20.83 -22.48
C CYS A 733 -26.66 20.94 -21.09
N GLN A 734 -27.67 21.82 -20.95
CA GLN A 734 -28.45 21.97 -19.74
C GLN A 734 -29.18 20.67 -19.39
N LEU A 735 -29.81 20.02 -20.37
CA LEU A 735 -30.51 18.75 -20.18
C LEU A 735 -29.56 17.65 -19.64
N LEU A 736 -28.33 17.59 -20.13
CA LEU A 736 -27.34 16.65 -19.64
C LEU A 736 -26.89 16.99 -18.20
N ALA A 737 -26.71 18.28 -17.90
CA ALA A 737 -26.34 18.73 -16.54
C ALA A 737 -27.46 18.42 -15.54
N ASP A 738 -28.72 18.66 -15.90
CA ASP A 738 -29.89 18.36 -15.08
C ASP A 738 -30.03 16.85 -14.85
N ALA A 739 -29.89 16.03 -15.90
CA ALA A 739 -29.96 14.58 -15.83
C ALA A 739 -28.83 13.99 -14.96
N GLY A 740 -27.66 14.63 -14.94
CA GLY A 740 -26.52 14.28 -14.09
C GLY A 740 -26.57 14.89 -12.69
N ASN A 741 -27.60 15.68 -12.37
CA ASN A 741 -27.75 16.38 -11.09
C ASN A 741 -26.51 17.20 -10.70
N LEU A 742 -25.89 17.88 -11.71
CA LEU A 742 -24.66 18.64 -11.49
C LEU A 742 -24.91 19.92 -10.69
N PRO A 743 -24.01 20.32 -9.78
CA PRO A 743 -24.04 21.64 -9.16
C PRO A 743 -24.03 22.79 -10.20
N GLU A 744 -24.64 23.92 -9.88
CA GLU A 744 -24.76 25.06 -10.82
C GLU A 744 -23.39 25.58 -11.28
N ASP A 745 -22.39 25.58 -10.41
CA ASP A 745 -21.01 25.99 -10.67
C ASP A 745 -20.20 24.95 -11.47
N HIS A 746 -20.73 23.75 -11.64
CA HIS A 746 -20.16 22.71 -12.51
C HIS A 746 -20.68 22.77 -13.95
N HIS A 747 -21.69 23.61 -14.24
CA HIS A 747 -22.12 23.91 -15.60
C HIS A 747 -21.67 25.32 -16.03
N VAL A 748 -20.45 25.40 -16.57
CA VAL A 748 -19.80 26.65 -16.98
C VAL A 748 -20.30 27.07 -18.37
N GLN A 749 -21.02 28.21 -18.46
CA GLN A 749 -21.55 28.74 -19.70
C GLN A 749 -20.67 29.86 -20.25
N MET A 750 -20.07 29.66 -21.41
CA MET A 750 -19.19 30.61 -22.08
C MET A 750 -19.97 31.49 -23.05
N GLU A 751 -19.65 32.76 -23.14
CA GLU A 751 -20.20 33.70 -24.11
C GLU A 751 -19.64 33.44 -25.54
N ALA A 752 -19.87 32.24 -26.07
CA ALA A 752 -19.25 31.71 -27.26
C ALA A 752 -20.24 30.86 -28.07
N ASN A 753 -19.95 30.70 -29.36
CA ASN A 753 -20.53 29.66 -30.20
C ASN A 753 -19.57 28.44 -30.24
N HIS A 754 -19.95 27.37 -30.94
CA HIS A 754 -19.20 26.11 -31.01
C HIS A 754 -17.70 26.28 -31.39
N TYR A 755 -17.40 27.21 -32.28
CA TYR A 755 -16.04 27.44 -32.80
C TYR A 755 -15.32 28.57 -32.05
N SER A 756 -16.01 29.63 -31.64
CA SER A 756 -15.41 30.74 -30.89
C SER A 756 -15.09 30.34 -29.44
N GLY A 757 -15.59 29.20 -28.95
CA GLY A 757 -15.20 28.58 -27.68
C GLY A 757 -13.70 28.38 -27.55
N ILE A 758 -12.95 28.29 -28.67
CA ILE A 758 -11.49 28.18 -28.66
C ILE A 758 -10.80 29.36 -27.94
N ILE A 759 -11.41 30.55 -27.91
CA ILE A 759 -10.87 31.72 -27.20
C ILE A 759 -10.83 31.49 -25.68
N TYR A 760 -11.73 30.67 -25.15
CA TYR A 760 -11.82 30.35 -23.73
C TYR A 760 -10.90 29.19 -23.31
N LEU A 761 -10.24 28.48 -24.25
CA LEU A 761 -9.39 27.32 -23.93
C LEU A 761 -8.33 27.60 -22.86
N PRO A 762 -7.62 28.76 -22.83
CA PRO A 762 -6.66 29.00 -21.75
C PRO A 762 -7.31 28.98 -20.36
N MET A 763 -8.47 29.63 -20.22
CA MET A 763 -9.23 29.62 -18.94
C MET A 763 -9.75 28.21 -18.61
N VAL A 764 -10.29 27.50 -19.60
CA VAL A 764 -10.81 26.13 -19.42
C VAL A 764 -9.67 25.19 -19.00
N MET A 765 -8.51 25.25 -19.66
CA MET A 765 -7.36 24.43 -19.33
C MET A 765 -6.81 24.74 -17.93
N ALA A 766 -6.74 26.00 -17.54
CA ALA A 766 -6.33 26.41 -16.21
C ALA A 766 -7.30 25.83 -15.16
N ARG A 767 -8.62 25.97 -15.36
CA ARG A 767 -9.64 25.41 -14.47
C ARG A 767 -9.55 23.89 -14.39
N ILE A 768 -9.41 23.19 -15.50
CA ILE A 768 -9.23 21.72 -15.52
C ILE A 768 -7.99 21.32 -14.74
N ALA A 769 -6.87 22.01 -14.94
CA ALA A 769 -5.62 21.71 -14.22
C ALA A 769 -5.74 21.99 -12.72
N GLU A 770 -6.38 23.09 -12.31
CA GLU A 770 -6.65 23.40 -10.89
C GLU A 770 -7.48 22.31 -10.22
N GLU A 771 -8.55 21.86 -10.85
CA GLU A 771 -9.41 20.80 -10.35
C GLU A 771 -8.65 19.46 -10.23
N ILE A 772 -7.85 19.09 -11.24
CA ILE A 772 -7.04 17.88 -11.23
C ILE A 772 -5.96 17.95 -10.13
N HIS A 773 -5.38 19.12 -9.88
CA HIS A 773 -4.40 19.31 -8.80
C HIS A 773 -5.04 19.38 -7.39
N GLY A 774 -6.36 19.51 -7.29
CA GLY A 774 -7.07 19.67 -6.02
C GLY A 774 -6.79 21.02 -5.36
N ARG A 775 -6.47 22.06 -6.14
CA ARG A 775 -6.32 23.45 -5.68
C ARG A 775 -7.66 24.14 -5.86
N THR A 776 -8.38 24.37 -4.77
CA THR A 776 -9.54 25.27 -4.77
C THR A 776 -9.03 26.71 -4.97
N PRO A 777 -9.71 27.54 -5.79
CA PRO A 777 -9.30 28.92 -6.07
C PRO A 777 -9.25 29.80 -4.81
#